data_d9599d0200c7963454c92a40bd2ae9e2
#
_entry.id   d9599d0200c7963454c92a40bd2ae9e2
#
_cell.length_a   1.000
_cell.length_b   1.000
_cell.length_c   1.000
_cell.angle_alpha   90.00
_cell.angle_beta   90.00
_cell.angle_gamma   90.00
#
_symmetry.space_group_name_H-M   'P 1'
#
loop_
_entity.id
_entity.type
_entity.pdbx_description
1 polymer ?
#
loop_
_entity_poly.entity_id
_entity_poly.type
_entity_poly.pdbx_seq_one_letter_code
_entity_poly.pdbx_strand_id
1 'polypeptide(L)'
;MRDFFSAIICVVFVSLIVLSISCEKTTSKNEDLESLIPQNTDIILRINDINSVKNKFQNDELLKNLYFPKDVRLKVKDLVNDSLNDQIITFSNFGKEEKAITVIHKRTKDSSYLKYEKIIYSGKPIFKFKKGNTEYYKTFIQNNTIVGDSRIIIENCIRNNQQQKKGINDKNFIEIIGTADQERAINLFFKGDPKLASNSIFKNLPLFPKIMESWSNLDLDIQNDLIEIDGVFKIRDSLGEVSGLFKNSKPIEFLLSKSIPNSYESFLIFNIDDLNIFKNNFKKLVEYKNYSIQKFDLSFLEFINQIALVKNNSENLIIFHTFNQNISNKLPIDETKEFNYRNVKFFELSKTPDQLNLLTKIIANEIKVRWIAYVDEFVFLSETKNGIKNLIASYKDGQIAEKTSLNSFYKKSLSNRFNTLWVSKTKNLGPTSNSWDFLKDIDAKKFPLLGFQTKVDEDFVIINIRIQKFNENDKENNLKRKFILNLENETLKNPQWIKNHRTKEKDIIVQDYKNKIYLFSNEGKLYWKKNVDGNIIGKVKQVDLFKNGKLQIAFRTNKRLYILDRNGKNVNPFPLKIPISKNINPLSVFDYDKNRNYRFLLAQDNNVLMYDKNGKEVKGFKFKKTNSPIINPPKHIRFGSKDFILIHEESGDLKILNRQGKIRVKLKENVNFSKQEIYPYLGTFAGTNMEGNLIQIDTRGNVLSSNLDLSKNHKIVIGYESLVTLSKNKLTIKGIPITLPYGNYTKPEVFKFRNTIYFTTTDLESEKVYLFKEDGETVEGFPVYGTTSASLSKSKKGDQLELVVGSEKKDIIVYSFSSTEN
;
A
#
# COMPACT_ATOMS: atom_id res chain seq x y z
N MET A 1 24.26 -63.62 -1.52
CA MET A 1 23.40 -62.45 -1.84
C MET A 1 21.92 -62.72 -1.59
N ARG A 2 21.43 -63.93 -1.70
CA ARG A 2 20.00 -64.24 -1.45
C ARG A 2 19.62 -64.21 0.05
N ASP A 3 20.57 -64.63 0.91
CA ASP A 3 20.34 -64.68 2.36
C ASP A 3 20.49 -63.27 3.03
N PHE A 4 21.21 -62.40 2.39
CA PHE A 4 21.37 -61.03 2.88
C PHE A 4 20.09 -60.14 2.63
N PHE A 5 19.39 -60.39 1.53
CA PHE A 5 18.12 -59.76 1.22
C PHE A 5 16.97 -60.28 2.09
N SER A 6 16.98 -61.54 2.46
CA SER A 6 15.99 -62.14 3.35
C SER A 6 16.07 -61.55 4.79
N ALA A 7 17.32 -61.35 5.26
CA ALA A 7 17.57 -60.72 6.58
C ALA A 7 17.14 -59.27 6.64
N ILE A 8 17.33 -58.47 5.57
CA ILE A 8 16.89 -57.07 5.52
C ILE A 8 15.37 -57.00 5.46
N ILE A 9 14.69 -57.87 4.73
CA ILE A 9 13.22 -57.91 4.69
C ILE A 9 12.63 -58.30 6.05
N CYS A 10 13.23 -59.25 6.77
CA CYS A 10 12.81 -59.58 8.13
C CYS A 10 13.01 -58.44 9.14
N VAL A 11 14.12 -57.69 9.04
CA VAL A 11 14.38 -56.55 9.92
C VAL A 11 13.44 -55.39 9.65
N VAL A 12 13.10 -55.12 8.37
CA VAL A 12 12.10 -54.09 8.00
C VAL A 12 10.70 -54.52 8.40
N PHE A 13 10.35 -55.82 8.29
CA PHE A 13 9.03 -56.29 8.75
C PHE A 13 8.90 -56.29 10.28
N VAL A 14 9.96 -56.62 11.01
CA VAL A 14 9.98 -56.56 12.49
C VAL A 14 9.96 -55.11 12.96
N SER A 15 10.64 -54.18 12.31
CA SER A 15 10.57 -52.76 12.63
C SER A 15 9.20 -52.13 12.31
N LEU A 16 8.51 -52.58 11.26
CA LEU A 16 7.13 -52.18 10.96
C LEU A 16 6.11 -52.75 11.95
N ILE A 17 6.32 -54.00 12.45
CA ILE A 17 5.47 -54.58 13.50
C ILE A 17 5.72 -53.96 14.86
N VAL A 18 6.96 -53.57 15.19
CA VAL A 18 7.27 -52.84 16.42
C VAL A 18 6.75 -51.41 16.41
N LEU A 19 6.69 -50.76 15.22
CA LEU A 19 6.06 -49.41 15.05
C LEU A 19 4.53 -49.49 15.10
N SER A 20 3.91 -50.61 14.75
CA SER A 20 2.45 -50.81 14.87
C SER A 20 2.00 -51.25 16.27
N ILE A 21 2.90 -51.76 17.12
CA ILE A 21 2.60 -52.12 18.52
C ILE A 21 2.91 -50.97 19.48
N SER A 22 3.65 -49.96 19.05
CA SER A 22 3.98 -48.78 19.86
C SER A 22 2.91 -47.67 19.87
N CYS A 23 1.74 -47.89 19.30
CA CYS A 23 0.63 -46.96 19.24
C CYS A 23 -0.64 -47.42 19.95
N GLU A 24 -0.53 -48.40 20.85
CA GLU A 24 -1.48 -48.53 21.95
C GLU A 24 -0.98 -47.69 23.12
N LYS A 25 -1.27 -46.38 23.07
CA LYS A 25 -1.45 -45.64 24.31
C LYS A 25 -2.55 -46.39 25.06
N THR A 26 -2.18 -47.07 26.13
CA THR A 26 -3.11 -47.42 27.20
C THR A 26 -3.87 -46.20 27.54
N THR A 27 -5.01 -46.01 26.96
CA THR A 27 -6.02 -45.09 27.43
C THR A 27 -6.45 -45.62 28.79
N SER A 28 -5.77 -45.13 29.85
CA SER A 28 -6.49 -44.94 31.07
C SER A 28 -7.76 -44.26 30.67
N LYS A 29 -8.92 -44.80 31.03
CA LYS A 29 -10.22 -44.13 30.86
C LYS A 29 -10.12 -42.78 31.53
N ASN A 30 -9.56 -41.78 30.86
CA ASN A 30 -9.64 -40.41 31.20
C ASN A 30 -11.10 -40.04 30.91
N GLU A 31 -11.86 -39.97 32.00
CA GLU A 31 -13.26 -39.53 31.95
C GLU A 31 -13.25 -38.16 31.29
N ASP A 32 -13.88 -38.12 30.16
CA ASP A 32 -13.88 -37.01 29.21
C ASP A 32 -14.66 -35.84 29.83
N LEU A 33 -14.00 -34.69 30.09
CA LEU A 33 -14.62 -33.48 30.61
C LEU A 33 -15.82 -33.05 29.76
N GLU A 34 -15.82 -33.40 28.51
CA GLU A 34 -16.82 -33.10 27.53
C GLU A 34 -18.16 -33.81 27.83
N SER A 35 -18.08 -34.97 28.48
CA SER A 35 -19.28 -35.73 28.90
C SER A 35 -20.13 -35.02 29.96
N LEU A 36 -19.52 -34.04 30.64
CA LEU A 36 -20.16 -33.25 31.71
C LEU A 36 -20.72 -31.91 31.24
N ILE A 37 -20.56 -31.56 29.95
CA ILE A 37 -21.06 -30.33 29.40
C ILE A 37 -22.62 -30.32 29.44
N PRO A 38 -23.25 -29.24 29.95
CA PRO A 38 -24.70 -29.14 30.00
C PRO A 38 -25.32 -29.24 28.59
N GLN A 39 -26.46 -29.97 28.43
CA GLN A 39 -27.08 -30.19 27.11
C GLN A 39 -27.53 -28.92 26.39
N ASN A 40 -27.91 -27.87 27.14
CA ASN A 40 -28.40 -26.60 26.60
C ASN A 40 -27.25 -25.58 26.36
N THR A 41 -26.01 -26.05 26.17
CA THR A 41 -24.86 -25.19 25.91
C THR A 41 -24.82 -24.81 24.44
N ASP A 42 -24.61 -23.51 24.17
CA ASP A 42 -24.44 -23.00 22.81
C ASP A 42 -22.99 -22.59 22.54
N ILE A 43 -22.23 -22.26 23.60
CA ILE A 43 -20.84 -21.81 23.48
C ILE A 43 -19.99 -22.56 24.49
N ILE A 44 -18.87 -23.11 24.03
CA ILE A 44 -17.89 -23.83 24.84
C ILE A 44 -16.52 -23.24 24.55
N LEU A 45 -15.83 -22.80 25.59
CA LEU A 45 -14.44 -22.37 25.54
C LEU A 45 -13.58 -23.38 26.30
N ARG A 46 -12.69 -24.08 25.63
CA ARG A 46 -11.71 -24.98 26.24
C ARG A 46 -10.38 -24.26 26.33
N ILE A 47 -9.84 -24.16 27.54
CA ILE A 47 -8.52 -23.60 27.81
C ILE A 47 -7.55 -24.78 27.97
N ASN A 48 -6.73 -25.04 27.00
CA ASN A 48 -5.75 -26.13 27.02
C ASN A 48 -4.49 -25.75 27.81
N ASP A 49 -4.04 -24.49 27.72
CA ASP A 49 -2.88 -23.96 28.46
C ASP A 49 -3.19 -22.60 29.08
N ILE A 50 -3.48 -22.62 30.38
CA ILE A 50 -3.82 -21.43 31.15
C ILE A 50 -2.64 -20.47 31.30
N ASN A 51 -1.39 -20.96 31.36
CA ASN A 51 -0.22 -20.11 31.46
C ASN A 51 0.03 -19.33 30.16
N SER A 52 -0.13 -19.99 29.03
CA SER A 52 -0.07 -19.35 27.74
C SER A 52 -1.12 -18.25 27.61
N VAL A 53 -2.36 -18.55 28.00
CA VAL A 53 -3.46 -17.58 28.02
C VAL A 53 -3.15 -16.39 28.92
N LYS A 54 -2.72 -16.60 30.16
CA LYS A 54 -2.40 -15.52 31.12
C LYS A 54 -1.27 -14.62 30.63
N ASN A 55 -0.15 -15.21 30.24
CA ASN A 55 1.03 -14.46 29.81
C ASN A 55 0.73 -13.63 28.57
N LYS A 56 -0.04 -14.17 27.63
CA LYS A 56 -0.40 -13.51 26.40
C LYS A 56 -1.50 -12.45 26.60
N PHE A 57 -2.53 -12.74 27.40
CA PHE A 57 -3.61 -11.77 27.68
C PHE A 57 -3.17 -10.60 28.56
N GLN A 58 -2.18 -10.77 29.44
CA GLN A 58 -1.69 -9.66 30.28
C GLN A 58 -0.74 -8.72 29.53
N ASN A 59 0.00 -9.24 28.57
CA ASN A 59 1.06 -8.51 27.88
C ASN A 59 0.65 -7.99 26.49
N ASP A 60 -0.46 -8.46 25.93
CA ASP A 60 -0.92 -8.05 24.58
C ASP A 60 -2.06 -7.04 24.65
N GLU A 61 -1.82 -5.82 24.11
CA GLU A 61 -2.82 -4.75 24.06
C GLU A 61 -4.07 -5.13 23.26
N LEU A 62 -3.93 -6.02 22.27
CA LEU A 62 -5.03 -6.51 21.46
C LEU A 62 -6.04 -7.31 22.26
N LEU A 63 -5.56 -8.14 23.16
CA LEU A 63 -6.39 -9.04 23.96
C LEU A 63 -7.04 -8.37 25.16
N LYS A 64 -6.43 -7.28 25.67
CA LYS A 64 -7.05 -6.45 26.71
C LYS A 64 -8.38 -5.85 26.25
N ASN A 65 -8.53 -5.67 24.95
CA ASN A 65 -9.67 -5.02 24.32
C ASN A 65 -10.67 -6.00 23.69
N LEU A 66 -10.46 -7.33 23.80
CA LEU A 66 -11.49 -8.30 23.45
C LEU A 66 -12.73 -8.04 24.33
N TYR A 67 -13.78 -7.53 23.69
CA TYR A 67 -14.99 -7.07 24.35
C TYR A 67 -15.88 -8.25 24.77
N PHE A 68 -15.59 -8.77 25.99
CA PHE A 68 -16.63 -9.45 26.73
C PHE A 68 -17.32 -8.44 27.64
N PRO A 69 -18.65 -8.50 27.81
CA PRO A 69 -19.35 -7.68 28.78
C PRO A 69 -18.68 -7.78 30.14
N LYS A 70 -18.55 -6.65 30.85
CA LYS A 70 -17.77 -6.56 32.10
C LYS A 70 -18.21 -7.57 33.15
N ASP A 71 -19.49 -7.82 33.23
CA ASP A 71 -20.12 -8.81 34.13
C ASP A 71 -19.72 -10.23 33.77
N VAL A 72 -19.73 -10.62 32.49
CA VAL A 72 -19.30 -11.94 32.02
C VAL A 72 -17.83 -12.16 32.32
N ARG A 73 -16.98 -11.16 32.05
CA ARG A 73 -15.54 -11.22 32.32
C ARG A 73 -15.25 -11.42 33.83
N LEU A 74 -15.95 -10.72 34.69
CA LEU A 74 -15.82 -10.88 36.15
C LEU A 74 -16.21 -12.28 36.60
N LYS A 75 -17.36 -12.80 36.16
CA LYS A 75 -17.84 -14.15 36.49
C LYS A 75 -16.86 -15.23 36.00
N VAL A 76 -16.37 -15.15 34.76
CA VAL A 76 -15.38 -16.09 34.22
C VAL A 76 -14.10 -16.05 35.05
N LYS A 77 -13.59 -14.87 35.40
CA LYS A 77 -12.40 -14.69 36.27
C LYS A 77 -12.63 -15.31 37.65
N ASP A 78 -13.84 -15.25 38.19
CA ASP A 78 -14.16 -15.81 39.52
C ASP A 78 -14.24 -17.33 39.52
N LEU A 79 -14.61 -17.94 38.37
CA LEU A 79 -14.86 -19.36 38.24
C LEU A 79 -13.66 -20.16 37.72
N VAL A 80 -12.83 -19.58 36.84
CA VAL A 80 -11.66 -20.26 36.28
C VAL A 80 -10.61 -20.54 37.32
N ASN A 81 -10.05 -21.74 37.31
CA ASN A 81 -8.94 -22.11 38.19
C ASN A 81 -7.61 -21.74 37.54
N ASP A 82 -6.98 -20.74 38.07
CA ASP A 82 -5.74 -20.14 37.56
C ASP A 82 -4.50 -21.06 37.56
N SER A 83 -4.61 -22.24 38.18
CA SER A 83 -3.50 -23.20 38.33
C SER A 83 -3.65 -24.43 37.46
N LEU A 84 -4.76 -24.56 36.71
CA LEU A 84 -5.06 -25.77 35.98
C LEU A 84 -5.11 -25.53 34.47
N ASN A 85 -4.48 -26.39 33.74
CA ASN A 85 -4.70 -26.56 32.30
C ASN A 85 -5.94 -27.44 32.07
N ASP A 86 -6.43 -27.51 30.86
CA ASP A 86 -7.58 -28.29 30.41
C ASP A 86 -8.85 -28.00 31.25
N GLN A 87 -9.39 -26.80 31.00
CA GLN A 87 -10.65 -26.37 31.63
C GLN A 87 -11.68 -26.06 30.55
N ILE A 88 -12.92 -26.45 30.78
CA ILE A 88 -14.03 -26.16 29.90
C ILE A 88 -14.94 -25.12 30.53
N ILE A 89 -15.16 -24.00 29.86
CA ILE A 89 -16.11 -22.95 30.21
C ILE A 89 -17.31 -23.08 29.29
N THR A 90 -18.49 -23.17 29.83
CA THR A 90 -19.71 -23.28 29.04
C THR A 90 -20.65 -22.11 29.29
N PHE A 91 -21.34 -21.69 28.23
CA PHE A 91 -22.43 -20.75 28.30
C PHE A 91 -23.72 -21.47 27.87
N SER A 92 -24.54 -21.76 28.86
CA SER A 92 -25.73 -22.59 28.70
C SER A 92 -27.03 -21.76 28.84
N ASN A 93 -27.98 -21.98 27.96
CA ASN A 93 -29.26 -21.29 28.03
C ASN A 93 -30.10 -21.84 29.18
N PHE A 94 -30.66 -20.94 29.97
CA PHE A 94 -31.73 -21.31 30.91
C PHE A 94 -32.81 -20.21 30.90
N GLY A 95 -34.10 -20.61 30.85
CA GLY A 95 -35.14 -19.62 30.59
C GLY A 95 -35.17 -19.13 29.14
N LYS A 96 -35.84 -18.00 28.89
CA LYS A 96 -36.02 -17.46 27.54
C LYS A 96 -34.84 -16.65 27.02
N GLU A 97 -34.07 -15.98 27.87
CA GLU A 97 -33.01 -15.03 27.45
C GLU A 97 -31.77 -15.07 28.36
N GLU A 98 -31.73 -15.91 29.40
CA GLU A 98 -30.63 -15.95 30.35
C GLU A 98 -29.59 -17.01 30.01
N LYS A 99 -28.32 -16.67 30.16
CA LYS A 99 -27.19 -17.61 30.01
C LYS A 99 -26.46 -17.80 31.34
N ALA A 100 -26.27 -19.06 31.68
CA ALA A 100 -25.47 -19.45 32.82
C ALA A 100 -24.03 -19.78 32.42
N ILE A 101 -23.07 -19.41 33.22
CA ILE A 101 -21.65 -19.73 33.07
C ILE A 101 -21.30 -20.90 33.96
N THR A 102 -20.70 -21.95 33.37
CA THR A 102 -20.24 -23.11 34.15
C THR A 102 -18.81 -23.43 33.75
N VAL A 103 -17.96 -23.74 34.74
CA VAL A 103 -16.57 -24.16 34.52
C VAL A 103 -16.43 -25.60 35.00
N ILE A 104 -15.81 -26.42 34.15
CA ILE A 104 -15.58 -27.85 34.40
C ILE A 104 -14.08 -28.09 34.32
N HIS A 105 -13.49 -28.67 35.35
CA HIS A 105 -12.08 -29.00 35.42
C HIS A 105 -11.81 -30.21 36.34
N LYS A 106 -10.62 -30.79 36.26
CA LYS A 106 -10.23 -31.87 37.16
C LYS A 106 -10.21 -31.41 38.62
N ARG A 107 -10.58 -32.32 39.55
CA ARG A 107 -10.66 -32.02 40.95
C ARG A 107 -9.28 -31.71 41.54
N THR A 108 -9.17 -30.60 42.26
CA THR A 108 -8.01 -30.19 43.06
C THR A 108 -8.29 -30.29 44.51
N LYS A 109 -7.24 -30.37 45.36
CA LYS A 109 -7.39 -30.18 46.79
C LYS A 109 -7.83 -28.72 47.06
N ASP A 110 -8.99 -28.59 47.70
CA ASP A 110 -9.55 -27.25 47.98
C ASP A 110 -8.76 -26.62 49.15
N SER A 111 -8.05 -25.56 48.86
CA SER A 111 -7.30 -24.77 49.83
C SER A 111 -7.98 -23.45 50.21
N SER A 112 -9.22 -23.23 49.73
CA SER A 112 -9.91 -21.95 49.92
C SER A 112 -10.68 -21.90 51.23
N TYR A 113 -10.51 -20.82 52.05
CA TYR A 113 -11.25 -20.50 53.27
C TYR A 113 -12.67 -19.98 53.01
N LEU A 114 -13.32 -20.35 51.90
CA LEU A 114 -14.68 -19.93 51.59
C LEU A 114 -15.67 -20.65 52.50
N LYS A 115 -16.60 -19.89 53.10
CA LYS A 115 -17.73 -20.47 53.80
C LYS A 115 -18.71 -21.05 52.75
N TYR A 116 -19.01 -22.35 52.86
CA TYR A 116 -19.92 -23.07 51.98
C TYR A 116 -21.22 -23.38 52.72
N GLU A 117 -22.35 -23.10 52.12
CA GLU A 117 -23.64 -23.66 52.48
C GLU A 117 -23.84 -24.97 51.69
N LYS A 118 -24.10 -26.08 52.33
CA LYS A 118 -24.28 -27.39 51.70
C LYS A 118 -25.76 -27.66 51.42
N ILE A 119 -26.08 -27.87 50.17
CA ILE A 119 -27.41 -28.25 49.67
C ILE A 119 -27.32 -29.69 49.14
N ILE A 120 -28.26 -30.55 49.47
CA ILE A 120 -28.31 -31.90 48.92
C ILE A 120 -29.32 -31.95 47.77
N TYR A 121 -28.88 -32.39 46.57
CA TYR A 121 -29.71 -32.62 45.44
C TYR A 121 -29.48 -34.03 44.87
N SER A 122 -30.53 -34.83 44.80
CA SER A 122 -30.48 -36.21 44.32
C SER A 122 -29.31 -37.05 44.93
N GLY A 123 -29.12 -36.91 46.24
CA GLY A 123 -28.07 -37.60 47.00
C GLY A 123 -26.64 -37.05 46.79
N LYS A 124 -26.45 -36.02 45.98
CA LYS A 124 -25.12 -35.37 45.80
C LYS A 124 -25.08 -33.99 46.44
N PRO A 125 -23.93 -33.59 47.05
CA PRO A 125 -23.78 -32.26 47.64
C PRO A 125 -23.57 -31.20 46.59
N ILE A 126 -24.24 -30.06 46.72
CA ILE A 126 -23.98 -28.80 46.05
C ILE A 126 -23.50 -27.81 47.12
N PHE A 127 -22.36 -27.19 46.87
CA PHE A 127 -21.77 -26.21 47.81
C PHE A 127 -22.07 -24.82 47.24
N LYS A 128 -22.91 -24.04 47.93
CA LYS A 128 -23.20 -22.65 47.61
C LYS A 128 -22.20 -21.74 48.32
N PHE A 129 -21.66 -20.75 47.59
CA PHE A 129 -20.74 -19.74 48.10
C PHE A 129 -20.92 -18.40 47.43
N LYS A 130 -20.39 -17.34 48.04
CA LYS A 130 -20.40 -15.99 47.47
C LYS A 130 -18.99 -15.51 47.16
N LYS A 131 -18.82 -14.83 46.05
CA LYS A 131 -17.59 -14.11 45.72
C LYS A 131 -18.00 -12.71 45.25
N GLY A 132 -17.69 -11.68 46.05
CA GLY A 132 -18.30 -10.37 45.86
C GLY A 132 -19.81 -10.41 46.05
N ASN A 133 -20.57 -9.86 45.10
CA ASN A 133 -22.04 -9.85 45.14
C ASN A 133 -22.69 -11.02 44.36
N THR A 134 -21.88 -11.93 43.78
CA THR A 134 -22.39 -13.03 42.98
C THR A 134 -22.38 -14.33 43.77
N GLU A 135 -23.48 -15.09 43.68
CA GLU A 135 -23.64 -16.43 44.22
C GLU A 135 -23.18 -17.49 43.21
N TYR A 136 -22.44 -18.47 43.70
CA TYR A 136 -21.93 -19.57 42.88
C TYR A 136 -22.28 -20.91 43.52
N TYR A 137 -22.38 -21.95 42.68
CA TYR A 137 -22.72 -23.30 43.06
C TYR A 137 -21.66 -24.27 42.55
N LYS A 138 -21.12 -25.14 43.41
CA LYS A 138 -20.05 -26.09 43.13
C LYS A 138 -20.49 -27.51 43.48
N THR A 139 -20.20 -28.45 42.60
CA THR A 139 -20.41 -29.88 42.90
C THR A 139 -19.22 -30.70 42.37
N PHE A 140 -19.16 -31.95 42.82
CA PHE A 140 -18.15 -32.90 42.38
C PHE A 140 -18.83 -34.08 41.67
N ILE A 141 -18.45 -34.38 40.50
CA ILE A 141 -18.92 -35.54 39.72
C ILE A 141 -17.68 -36.34 39.33
N GLN A 142 -17.60 -37.61 39.83
CA GLN A 142 -16.41 -38.43 39.66
C GLN A 142 -15.16 -37.68 40.14
N ASN A 143 -14.11 -37.58 39.29
CA ASN A 143 -12.89 -36.85 39.62
C ASN A 143 -12.86 -35.42 39.07
N ASN A 144 -14.04 -34.84 38.81
CA ASN A 144 -14.15 -33.51 38.22
C ASN A 144 -14.90 -32.55 39.15
N THR A 145 -14.55 -31.28 39.03
CA THR A 145 -15.22 -30.16 39.70
C THR A 145 -16.07 -29.45 38.65
N ILE A 146 -17.33 -29.18 39.01
CA ILE A 146 -18.24 -28.37 38.19
C ILE A 146 -18.65 -27.19 39.08
N VAL A 147 -18.42 -25.98 38.61
CA VAL A 147 -18.75 -24.74 39.31
C VAL A 147 -19.41 -23.74 38.35
N GLY A 148 -20.44 -23.05 38.82
CA GLY A 148 -21.20 -22.12 37.95
C GLY A 148 -22.05 -21.13 38.73
N ASP A 149 -22.61 -20.17 38.05
CA ASP A 149 -23.48 -19.11 38.56
C ASP A 149 -24.97 -19.48 38.61
N SER A 150 -25.34 -20.68 38.14
CA SER A 150 -26.71 -21.17 38.13
C SER A 150 -26.86 -22.50 38.82
N ARG A 151 -27.68 -22.52 39.90
CA ARG A 151 -27.99 -23.75 40.63
C ARG A 151 -28.67 -24.78 39.72
N ILE A 152 -29.60 -24.35 38.84
CA ILE A 152 -30.37 -25.22 37.96
C ILE A 152 -29.44 -25.96 36.98
N ILE A 153 -28.41 -25.28 36.43
CA ILE A 153 -27.47 -25.93 35.53
C ILE A 153 -26.60 -26.96 36.29
N ILE A 154 -26.17 -26.69 37.52
CA ILE A 154 -25.43 -27.64 38.35
C ILE A 154 -26.30 -28.86 38.65
N GLU A 155 -27.58 -28.69 39.02
CA GLU A 155 -28.54 -29.78 39.26
C GLU A 155 -28.73 -30.61 38.00
N ASN A 156 -28.80 -29.99 36.83
CA ASN A 156 -28.90 -30.69 35.54
C ASN A 156 -27.66 -31.54 35.26
N CYS A 157 -26.48 -31.05 35.52
CA CYS A 157 -25.23 -31.82 35.38
C CYS A 157 -25.25 -33.07 36.28
N ILE A 158 -25.68 -32.94 37.52
CA ILE A 158 -25.83 -34.09 38.44
C ILE A 158 -26.85 -35.10 37.89
N ARG A 159 -28.04 -34.68 37.47
CA ARG A 159 -29.12 -35.52 36.93
C ARG A 159 -28.67 -36.26 35.69
N ASN A 160 -28.05 -35.57 34.75
CA ASN A 160 -27.55 -36.15 33.50
C ASN A 160 -26.53 -37.26 33.76
N ASN A 161 -25.57 -36.98 34.64
CA ASN A 161 -24.58 -37.97 35.05
C ASN A 161 -25.22 -39.22 35.69
N GLN A 162 -26.20 -39.06 36.61
CA GLN A 162 -26.92 -40.19 37.18
C GLN A 162 -27.73 -41.00 36.18
N GLN A 163 -28.28 -40.33 35.14
CA GLN A 163 -28.99 -40.99 34.09
C GLN A 163 -28.07 -41.57 32.98
N GLN A 164 -26.74 -41.51 33.18
CA GLN A 164 -25.74 -41.94 32.22
C GLN A 164 -25.90 -41.25 30.84
N LYS A 165 -26.56 -40.08 30.82
CA LYS A 165 -26.65 -39.28 29.62
C LYS A 165 -25.31 -38.56 29.36
N LYS A 166 -24.73 -38.83 28.23
CA LYS A 166 -23.57 -38.05 27.75
C LYS A 166 -24.01 -36.62 27.56
N GLY A 167 -23.11 -35.63 27.78
CA GLY A 167 -23.33 -34.19 27.66
C GLY A 167 -24.12 -33.78 26.40
N ILE A 168 -23.53 -33.05 25.48
CA ILE A 168 -24.20 -32.72 24.21
C ILE A 168 -24.22 -33.96 23.31
N ASN A 169 -25.41 -34.53 23.10
CA ASN A 169 -25.63 -35.66 22.22
C ASN A 169 -26.09 -35.18 20.81
N ASP A 170 -25.28 -34.36 20.20
CA ASP A 170 -25.45 -33.82 18.85
C ASP A 170 -24.37 -34.40 17.94
N LYS A 171 -24.75 -35.12 16.88
CA LYS A 171 -23.80 -35.73 15.95
C LYS A 171 -22.85 -34.71 15.36
N ASN A 172 -23.34 -33.51 15.02
CA ASN A 172 -22.51 -32.46 14.47
C ASN A 172 -21.50 -31.92 15.51
N PHE A 173 -21.88 -31.87 16.80
CA PHE A 173 -20.96 -31.52 17.88
C PHE A 173 -19.83 -32.53 18.01
N ILE A 174 -20.15 -33.82 17.97
CA ILE A 174 -19.15 -34.90 18.07
C ILE A 174 -18.16 -34.86 16.89
N GLU A 175 -18.65 -34.59 15.71
CA GLU A 175 -17.79 -34.44 14.52
C GLU A 175 -16.86 -33.20 14.65
N ILE A 176 -17.41 -32.05 15.06
CA ILE A 176 -16.66 -30.79 15.16
C ILE A 176 -15.65 -30.77 16.33
N ILE A 177 -15.99 -31.34 17.50
CA ILE A 177 -15.05 -31.37 18.63
C ILE A 177 -13.80 -32.20 18.31
N GLY A 178 -13.95 -33.26 17.48
CA GLY A 178 -12.84 -34.05 16.97
C GLY A 178 -11.91 -33.30 16.02
N THR A 179 -12.30 -32.13 15.49
CA THR A 179 -11.45 -31.32 14.59
C THR A 179 -10.55 -30.35 15.35
N ALA A 180 -10.75 -30.18 16.66
CA ALA A 180 -10.02 -29.20 17.44
C ALA A 180 -8.55 -29.58 17.65
N ASP A 181 -7.69 -28.62 17.47
CA ASP A 181 -6.25 -28.76 17.75
C ASP A 181 -6.00 -28.48 19.24
N GLN A 182 -5.80 -29.54 20.03
CA GLN A 182 -5.56 -29.46 21.46
C GLN A 182 -4.18 -28.88 21.84
N GLU A 183 -3.28 -28.72 20.88
CA GLU A 183 -2.00 -28.04 21.11
C GLU A 183 -2.17 -26.50 21.11
N ARG A 184 -3.28 -25.98 20.60
CA ARG A 184 -3.61 -24.54 20.64
C ARG A 184 -4.03 -24.13 22.06
N ALA A 185 -3.72 -22.91 22.44
CA ALA A 185 -4.01 -22.39 23.77
C ALA A 185 -5.51 -22.41 24.13
N ILE A 186 -6.36 -22.16 23.14
CA ILE A 186 -7.82 -22.07 23.30
C ILE A 186 -8.52 -22.72 22.11
N ASN A 187 -9.55 -23.55 22.40
CA ASN A 187 -10.53 -23.97 21.40
C ASN A 187 -11.90 -23.38 21.76
N LEU A 188 -12.55 -22.76 20.81
CA LEU A 188 -13.89 -22.18 20.94
C LEU A 188 -14.86 -22.98 20.07
N PHE A 189 -15.88 -23.60 20.68
CA PHE A 189 -16.98 -24.25 19.98
C PHE A 189 -18.24 -23.44 20.17
N PHE A 190 -19.02 -23.28 19.11
CA PHE A 190 -20.29 -22.58 19.21
C PHE A 190 -21.30 -23.16 18.24
N LYS A 191 -22.55 -23.15 18.70
CA LYS A 191 -23.70 -23.55 17.91
C LYS A 191 -24.22 -22.33 17.16
N GLY A 192 -24.35 -22.45 15.85
CA GLY A 192 -24.75 -21.34 15.02
C GLY A 192 -26.16 -20.88 15.33
N ASP A 193 -26.28 -19.73 16.01
CA ASP A 193 -27.50 -18.92 16.02
C ASP A 193 -27.33 -17.84 14.93
N PRO A 194 -28.30 -17.68 14.00
CA PRO A 194 -28.28 -16.56 13.05
C PRO A 194 -28.09 -15.19 13.72
N LYS A 195 -28.56 -15.01 14.97
CA LYS A 195 -28.33 -13.79 15.77
C LYS A 195 -26.89 -13.64 16.24
N LEU A 196 -26.21 -14.71 16.60
CA LEU A 196 -24.78 -14.69 16.95
C LEU A 196 -23.94 -14.40 15.70
N ALA A 197 -24.25 -14.99 14.56
CA ALA A 197 -23.60 -14.67 13.29
C ALA A 197 -23.85 -13.22 12.85
N SER A 198 -25.02 -12.66 13.10
CA SER A 198 -25.33 -11.26 12.78
C SER A 198 -24.57 -10.25 13.61
N ASN A 199 -24.16 -10.60 14.82
CA ASN A 199 -23.42 -9.76 15.76
C ASN A 199 -21.94 -10.19 15.91
N SER A 200 -21.48 -11.22 15.15
CA SER A 200 -20.14 -11.74 15.26
C SER A 200 -19.13 -10.79 14.63
N ILE A 201 -17.90 -10.80 15.20
CA ILE A 201 -16.71 -10.16 14.63
C ILE A 201 -16.44 -10.54 13.18
N PHE A 202 -17.03 -11.64 12.70
CA PHE A 202 -16.82 -12.22 11.38
C PHE A 202 -17.86 -11.79 10.34
N LYS A 203 -18.92 -11.08 10.74
CA LYS A 203 -20.02 -10.67 9.84
C LYS A 203 -19.54 -9.92 8.58
N ASN A 204 -18.46 -9.16 8.70
CA ASN A 204 -17.93 -8.32 7.63
C ASN A 204 -16.75 -8.97 6.86
N LEU A 205 -16.34 -10.18 7.24
CA LEU A 205 -15.39 -10.92 6.41
C LEU A 205 -16.08 -11.35 5.11
N PRO A 206 -15.53 -11.03 3.95
CA PRO A 206 -16.06 -11.51 2.69
C PRO A 206 -16.08 -13.04 2.68
N LEU A 207 -17.18 -13.60 2.21
CA LEU A 207 -17.34 -15.05 2.07
C LEU A 207 -17.31 -15.85 3.39
N PHE A 208 -17.42 -15.17 4.53
CA PHE A 208 -17.57 -15.87 5.80
C PHE A 208 -18.96 -16.53 5.83
N PRO A 209 -19.07 -17.81 6.24
CA PRO A 209 -20.35 -18.51 6.33
C PRO A 209 -21.35 -17.73 7.20
N LYS A 210 -22.52 -17.39 6.64
CA LYS A 210 -23.55 -16.60 7.35
C LYS A 210 -24.62 -17.47 8.01
N ILE A 211 -24.77 -18.70 7.53
CA ILE A 211 -25.75 -19.66 8.01
C ILE A 211 -25.01 -20.77 8.74
N MET A 212 -24.88 -20.61 10.04
CA MET A 212 -24.26 -21.58 10.93
C MET A 212 -25.40 -22.29 11.71
N GLU A 213 -25.99 -23.28 11.10
CA GLU A 213 -27.04 -24.08 11.80
C GLU A 213 -26.48 -25.29 12.53
N SER A 214 -25.16 -25.49 12.46
CA SER A 214 -24.45 -26.57 13.13
C SER A 214 -23.35 -26.04 14.02
N TRP A 215 -22.74 -26.91 14.79
CA TRP A 215 -21.58 -26.60 15.60
C TRP A 215 -20.39 -26.21 14.72
N SER A 216 -19.55 -25.33 15.23
CA SER A 216 -18.34 -24.84 14.62
C SER A 216 -17.21 -24.80 15.62
N ASN A 217 -15.98 -24.97 15.16
CA ASN A 217 -14.76 -24.85 15.96
C ASN A 217 -13.92 -23.68 15.51
N LEU A 218 -13.27 -22.99 16.46
CA LEU A 218 -12.19 -22.03 16.23
C LEU A 218 -11.04 -22.31 17.20
N ASP A 219 -9.88 -22.55 16.67
CA ASP A 219 -8.65 -22.77 17.42
C ASP A 219 -7.84 -21.48 17.40
N LEU A 220 -7.57 -20.92 18.57
CA LEU A 220 -6.89 -19.63 18.73
C LEU A 220 -5.49 -19.84 19.27
N ASP A 221 -4.51 -19.31 18.55
CA ASP A 221 -3.14 -19.13 19.04
C ASP A 221 -2.68 -17.68 18.92
N ILE A 222 -1.86 -17.25 19.85
CA ILE A 222 -1.32 -15.90 19.92
C ILE A 222 0.16 -16.00 20.10
N GLN A 223 0.90 -15.64 19.10
CA GLN A 223 2.35 -15.53 19.12
C GLN A 223 2.75 -14.05 19.30
N ASN A 224 4.01 -13.77 19.57
CA ASN A 224 4.47 -12.41 19.84
C ASN A 224 4.24 -11.43 18.69
N ASP A 225 4.19 -11.95 17.46
CA ASP A 225 4.08 -11.17 16.21
C ASP A 225 2.90 -11.59 15.33
N LEU A 226 2.11 -12.60 15.73
CA LEU A 226 1.05 -13.16 14.91
C LEU A 226 -0.12 -13.67 15.76
N ILE A 227 -1.35 -13.31 15.39
CA ILE A 227 -2.57 -13.94 15.89
C ILE A 227 -3.07 -14.89 14.82
N GLU A 228 -3.26 -16.15 15.21
CA GLU A 228 -3.76 -17.21 14.38
C GLU A 228 -5.11 -17.69 14.88
N ILE A 229 -6.09 -17.71 14.00
CA ILE A 229 -7.40 -18.33 14.27
C ILE A 229 -7.66 -19.29 13.12
N ASP A 230 -7.70 -20.57 13.43
CA ASP A 230 -8.06 -21.63 12.50
C ASP A 230 -9.45 -22.15 12.88
N GLY A 231 -10.28 -22.45 11.89
CA GLY A 231 -11.63 -22.87 12.17
C GLY A 231 -12.18 -23.88 11.21
N VAL A 232 -13.17 -24.64 11.68
CA VAL A 232 -13.92 -25.62 10.89
C VAL A 232 -15.41 -25.38 11.06
N PHE A 233 -16.10 -25.23 9.93
CA PHE A 233 -17.54 -25.01 9.86
C PHE A 233 -18.18 -26.08 8.99
N LYS A 234 -19.28 -26.66 9.43
CA LYS A 234 -20.05 -27.58 8.58
C LYS A 234 -21.02 -26.79 7.72
N ILE A 235 -20.95 -26.99 6.41
CA ILE A 235 -21.84 -26.36 5.45
C ILE A 235 -23.09 -27.23 5.34
N ARG A 236 -24.28 -26.63 5.38
CA ARG A 236 -25.51 -27.32 4.99
C ARG A 236 -25.49 -27.59 3.48
N ASP A 237 -26.20 -28.63 3.06
CA ASP A 237 -26.45 -28.95 1.64
C ASP A 237 -27.18 -27.83 0.86
N SER A 238 -27.77 -26.86 1.56
CA SER A 238 -28.37 -25.69 0.94
C SER A 238 -27.31 -24.74 0.42
N LEU A 239 -27.11 -24.73 -0.87
CA LEU A 239 -26.20 -23.92 -1.67
C LEU A 239 -26.44 -22.40 -1.61
N GLY A 240 -27.16 -21.91 -0.59
CA GLY A 240 -27.50 -20.49 -0.42
C GLY A 240 -26.33 -19.61 -0.01
N GLU A 241 -25.14 -20.20 0.25
CA GLU A 241 -23.95 -19.47 0.66
C GLU A 241 -22.89 -19.40 -0.41
N VAL A 242 -22.10 -18.34 -0.41
CA VAL A 242 -21.02 -18.13 -1.38
C VAL A 242 -19.92 -19.17 -1.22
N SER A 243 -19.71 -19.71 -0.02
CA SER A 243 -18.81 -20.85 0.22
C SER A 243 -19.20 -22.08 -0.59
N GLY A 244 -20.50 -22.31 -0.84
CA GLY A 244 -21.02 -23.37 -1.68
C GLY A 244 -20.55 -23.30 -3.14
N LEU A 245 -20.06 -22.14 -3.62
CA LEU A 245 -19.45 -22.02 -4.95
C LEU A 245 -18.24 -22.95 -5.12
N PHE A 246 -17.56 -23.26 -4.05
CA PHE A 246 -16.30 -24.03 -4.05
C PHE A 246 -16.50 -25.49 -3.61
N LYS A 247 -17.75 -25.93 -3.40
CA LYS A 247 -18.05 -27.33 -3.08
C LYS A 247 -17.53 -28.22 -4.20
N ASN A 248 -16.75 -29.24 -3.85
CA ASN A 248 -16.06 -30.16 -4.76
C ASN A 248 -14.97 -29.51 -5.65
N SER A 249 -14.56 -28.26 -5.34
CA SER A 249 -13.44 -27.58 -5.99
C SER A 249 -12.16 -27.82 -5.22
N LYS A 250 -11.04 -27.99 -5.93
CA LYS A 250 -9.72 -28.11 -5.30
C LYS A 250 -9.11 -26.74 -5.01
N PRO A 251 -8.45 -26.55 -3.85
CA PRO A 251 -7.65 -25.36 -3.61
C PRO A 251 -6.47 -25.28 -4.56
N ILE A 252 -6.20 -24.10 -5.15
CA ILE A 252 -5.04 -23.84 -6.01
C ILE A 252 -4.12 -22.77 -5.42
N GLU A 253 -2.89 -22.69 -5.95
CA GLU A 253 -1.85 -21.78 -5.48
C GLU A 253 -2.17 -20.32 -5.80
N PHE A 254 -1.52 -19.40 -5.09
CA PHE A 254 -1.68 -17.96 -5.27
C PHE A 254 -0.92 -17.47 -6.52
N LEU A 255 -1.55 -17.47 -7.69
CA LEU A 255 -0.96 -17.10 -8.97
C LEU A 255 -0.95 -15.58 -9.20
N LEU A 256 -1.95 -14.87 -8.66
CA LEU A 256 -2.13 -13.42 -8.84
C LEU A 256 -1.21 -12.55 -7.97
N SER A 257 -0.33 -13.12 -7.15
CA SER A 257 0.59 -12.36 -6.29
C SER A 257 1.44 -11.33 -7.04
N LYS A 258 1.83 -11.68 -8.28
CA LYS A 258 2.67 -10.86 -9.16
C LYS A 258 1.92 -9.74 -9.90
N SER A 259 0.60 -9.64 -9.78
CA SER A 259 -0.22 -8.70 -10.55
C SER A 259 -0.97 -7.70 -9.68
N ILE A 260 -1.19 -7.99 -8.39
CA ILE A 260 -1.88 -7.10 -7.47
C ILE A 260 -1.00 -5.87 -7.19
N PRO A 261 -1.48 -4.63 -7.43
CA PRO A 261 -0.70 -3.42 -7.17
C PRO A 261 -0.46 -3.25 -5.66
N ASN A 262 0.73 -2.80 -5.25
CA ASN A 262 1.08 -2.58 -3.84
C ASN A 262 0.24 -1.46 -3.16
N SER A 263 -0.43 -0.64 -3.97
CA SER A 263 -1.34 0.43 -3.52
C SER A 263 -2.72 -0.08 -3.08
N TYR A 264 -2.99 -1.40 -3.09
CA TYR A 264 -4.29 -1.94 -2.67
C TYR A 264 -4.69 -1.49 -1.26
N GLU A 265 -5.98 -1.32 -1.03
CA GLU A 265 -6.59 -1.21 0.31
C GLU A 265 -6.96 -2.59 0.85
N SER A 266 -7.62 -3.36 0.00
CA SER A 266 -7.95 -4.76 0.21
C SER A 266 -8.09 -5.47 -1.13
N PHE A 267 -7.97 -6.78 -1.12
CA PHE A 267 -8.31 -7.61 -2.27
C PHE A 267 -8.95 -8.92 -1.84
N LEU A 268 -9.81 -9.45 -2.69
CA LEU A 268 -10.45 -10.74 -2.56
C LEU A 268 -10.14 -11.57 -3.78
N ILE A 269 -9.58 -12.75 -3.55
CA ILE A 269 -9.28 -13.72 -4.60
C ILE A 269 -10.19 -14.93 -4.45
N PHE A 270 -10.63 -15.47 -5.55
CA PHE A 270 -11.27 -16.78 -5.61
C PHE A 270 -10.79 -17.58 -6.82
N ASN A 271 -10.78 -18.88 -6.62
CA ASN A 271 -10.20 -19.84 -7.53
C ASN A 271 -11.26 -20.61 -8.31
N ILE A 272 -10.93 -20.97 -9.55
CA ILE A 272 -11.72 -21.79 -10.45
C ILE A 272 -10.81 -22.93 -10.92
N ASP A 273 -10.80 -24.09 -10.24
CA ASP A 273 -10.02 -25.25 -10.64
C ASP A 273 -10.72 -26.06 -11.72
N ASP A 274 -12.05 -26.18 -11.62
CA ASP A 274 -12.93 -26.80 -12.62
C ASP A 274 -14.11 -25.88 -12.93
N LEU A 275 -14.16 -25.43 -14.17
CA LEU A 275 -15.19 -24.48 -14.60
C LEU A 275 -16.61 -25.10 -14.59
N ASN A 276 -16.75 -26.38 -14.86
CA ASN A 276 -18.08 -27.03 -14.87
C ASN A 276 -18.63 -27.14 -13.45
N ILE A 277 -17.78 -27.51 -12.50
CA ILE A 277 -18.16 -27.51 -11.08
C ILE A 277 -18.57 -26.10 -10.65
N PHE A 278 -17.73 -25.11 -10.94
CA PHE A 278 -18.02 -23.71 -10.60
C PHE A 278 -19.32 -23.20 -11.24
N LYS A 279 -19.53 -23.47 -12.54
CA LYS A 279 -20.76 -23.11 -13.26
C LYS A 279 -22.02 -23.69 -12.61
N ASN A 280 -21.98 -24.98 -12.29
CA ASN A 280 -23.10 -25.67 -11.67
C ASN A 280 -23.40 -25.11 -10.27
N ASN A 281 -22.37 -24.88 -9.46
CA ASN A 281 -22.53 -24.30 -8.13
C ASN A 281 -23.03 -22.85 -8.20
N PHE A 282 -22.48 -22.06 -9.14
CA PHE A 282 -22.93 -20.67 -9.34
C PHE A 282 -24.37 -20.59 -9.80
N LYS A 283 -24.80 -21.47 -10.72
CA LYS A 283 -26.18 -21.55 -11.16
C LYS A 283 -27.12 -21.80 -9.98
N LYS A 284 -26.83 -22.79 -9.14
CA LYS A 284 -27.61 -23.12 -7.94
C LYS A 284 -27.70 -21.96 -6.96
N LEU A 285 -26.55 -21.23 -6.74
CA LEU A 285 -26.51 -20.06 -5.88
C LEU A 285 -27.38 -18.91 -6.41
N VAL A 286 -27.36 -18.68 -7.73
CA VAL A 286 -28.16 -17.66 -8.41
C VAL A 286 -29.64 -17.96 -8.28
N GLU A 287 -30.05 -19.22 -8.51
CA GLU A 287 -31.44 -19.71 -8.33
C GLU A 287 -31.89 -19.53 -6.87
N TYR A 288 -31.10 -19.92 -5.92
CA TYR A 288 -31.39 -19.73 -4.49
C TYR A 288 -31.58 -18.25 -4.11
N LYS A 289 -30.76 -17.35 -4.70
CA LYS A 289 -30.88 -15.90 -4.45
C LYS A 289 -31.99 -15.23 -5.27
N ASN A 290 -32.79 -15.98 -6.02
CA ASN A 290 -33.89 -15.48 -6.88
C ASN A 290 -33.45 -14.42 -7.91
N TYR A 291 -32.19 -14.51 -8.42
CA TYR A 291 -31.77 -13.69 -9.54
C TYR A 291 -32.26 -14.31 -10.86
N SER A 292 -33.00 -13.56 -11.67
CA SER A 292 -33.37 -14.01 -13.01
C SER A 292 -32.22 -13.82 -13.99
N ILE A 293 -31.84 -14.87 -14.70
CA ILE A 293 -30.87 -14.81 -15.79
C ILE A 293 -31.54 -15.30 -17.06
N GLN A 294 -31.66 -14.42 -18.06
CA GLN A 294 -32.23 -14.79 -19.36
C GLN A 294 -31.31 -15.75 -20.13
N LYS A 295 -30.00 -15.64 -19.97
CA LYS A 295 -29.02 -16.54 -20.58
C LYS A 295 -27.83 -16.71 -19.65
N PHE A 296 -27.60 -17.94 -19.20
CA PHE A 296 -26.47 -18.26 -18.29
C PHE A 296 -25.26 -18.66 -19.13
N ASP A 297 -24.35 -17.71 -19.36
CA ASP A 297 -23.13 -17.91 -20.11
C ASP A 297 -21.90 -17.41 -19.35
N LEU A 298 -21.09 -18.34 -18.86
CA LEU A 298 -19.80 -18.08 -18.22
C LEU A 298 -18.62 -18.48 -19.11
N SER A 299 -18.81 -18.49 -20.43
CA SER A 299 -17.74 -18.89 -21.38
C SER A 299 -16.50 -17.99 -21.31
N PHE A 300 -16.65 -16.75 -20.85
CA PHE A 300 -15.51 -15.85 -20.61
C PHE A 300 -14.57 -16.34 -19.52
N LEU A 301 -15.01 -17.26 -18.63
CA LEU A 301 -14.17 -17.89 -17.61
C LEU A 301 -13.40 -19.13 -18.10
N GLU A 302 -13.56 -19.53 -19.37
CA GLU A 302 -13.03 -20.81 -19.88
C GLU A 302 -11.50 -20.93 -19.73
N PHE A 303 -10.79 -19.79 -19.77
CA PHE A 303 -9.35 -19.75 -19.69
C PHE A 303 -8.85 -19.12 -18.38
N ILE A 304 -9.74 -18.94 -17.41
CA ILE A 304 -9.44 -18.26 -16.14
C ILE A 304 -9.45 -19.29 -15.01
N ASN A 305 -8.39 -19.32 -14.22
CA ASN A 305 -8.31 -20.15 -13.03
C ASN A 305 -8.31 -19.36 -11.73
N GLN A 306 -8.08 -18.04 -11.79
CA GLN A 306 -8.06 -17.20 -10.59
C GLN A 306 -8.58 -15.79 -10.91
N ILE A 307 -9.40 -15.25 -10.01
CA ILE A 307 -9.98 -13.90 -10.13
C ILE A 307 -9.66 -13.13 -8.85
N ALA A 308 -9.11 -11.91 -8.98
CA ALA A 308 -8.95 -10.96 -7.89
C ALA A 308 -9.87 -9.75 -8.08
N LEU A 309 -10.62 -9.43 -7.03
CA LEU A 309 -11.33 -8.16 -6.88
C LEU A 309 -10.48 -7.27 -5.98
N VAL A 310 -9.92 -6.19 -6.53
CA VAL A 310 -8.98 -5.31 -5.82
C VAL A 310 -9.61 -3.96 -5.59
N LYS A 311 -9.68 -3.53 -4.34
CA LYS A 311 -10.07 -2.19 -3.95
C LYS A 311 -8.84 -1.32 -3.79
N ASN A 312 -8.83 -0.18 -4.47
CA ASN A 312 -7.75 0.79 -4.42
C ASN A 312 -8.33 2.21 -4.30
N ASN A 313 -7.97 2.95 -3.26
CA ASN A 313 -8.33 4.33 -2.86
C ASN A 313 -9.58 4.99 -3.49
N SER A 314 -9.86 4.82 -4.76
CA SER A 314 -10.93 5.50 -5.48
C SER A 314 -11.66 4.63 -6.50
N GLU A 315 -11.21 3.40 -6.73
CA GLU A 315 -11.77 2.55 -7.78
C GLU A 315 -11.62 1.06 -7.47
N ASN A 316 -12.50 0.27 -8.07
CA ASN A 316 -12.44 -1.18 -8.02
C ASN A 316 -11.80 -1.70 -9.30
N LEU A 317 -10.93 -2.68 -9.15
CA LEU A 317 -10.18 -3.31 -10.22
C LEU A 317 -10.48 -4.81 -10.21
N ILE A 318 -10.47 -5.44 -11.38
CA ILE A 318 -10.56 -6.89 -11.49
C ILE A 318 -9.30 -7.38 -12.21
N ILE A 319 -8.70 -8.44 -11.69
CA ILE A 319 -7.54 -9.07 -12.32
C ILE A 319 -7.84 -10.55 -12.48
N PHE A 320 -7.70 -11.06 -13.72
CA PHE A 320 -7.76 -12.50 -13.98
C PHE A 320 -6.36 -13.04 -14.21
N HIS A 321 -6.11 -14.24 -13.71
CA HIS A 321 -5.01 -15.07 -14.19
C HIS A 321 -5.56 -16.02 -15.25
N THR A 322 -4.93 -16.01 -16.43
CA THR A 322 -5.31 -16.84 -17.57
C THR A 322 -4.17 -17.74 -18.01
N PHE A 323 -4.49 -18.94 -18.44
CA PHE A 323 -3.54 -19.89 -19.05
C PHE A 323 -3.63 -19.93 -20.58
N ASN A 324 -4.47 -19.07 -21.19
CA ASN A 324 -4.59 -18.99 -22.64
C ASN A 324 -4.94 -17.57 -23.08
N GLN A 325 -4.20 -17.04 -24.03
CA GLN A 325 -4.39 -15.68 -24.58
C GLN A 325 -5.67 -15.51 -25.42
N ASN A 326 -6.31 -16.60 -25.86
CA ASN A 326 -7.57 -16.55 -26.61
C ASN A 326 -8.78 -16.01 -25.83
N ILE A 327 -8.61 -15.69 -24.57
CA ILE A 327 -9.62 -15.03 -23.75
C ILE A 327 -10.11 -13.69 -24.35
N SER A 328 -9.28 -13.01 -25.16
CA SER A 328 -9.64 -11.77 -25.84
C SER A 328 -10.91 -11.93 -26.70
N ASN A 329 -11.10 -13.11 -27.31
CA ASN A 329 -12.25 -13.39 -28.19
C ASN A 329 -13.56 -13.64 -27.41
N LYS A 330 -13.50 -13.73 -26.08
CA LYS A 330 -14.65 -14.03 -25.21
C LYS A 330 -15.23 -12.80 -24.53
N LEU A 331 -14.55 -11.68 -24.60
CA LEU A 331 -15.01 -10.43 -23.97
C LEU A 331 -15.44 -9.41 -25.03
N PRO A 332 -16.47 -8.59 -24.76
CA PRO A 332 -17.04 -7.65 -25.74
C PRO A 332 -16.14 -6.41 -25.89
N ILE A 333 -15.02 -6.58 -26.58
CA ILE A 333 -14.03 -5.52 -26.85
C ILE A 333 -14.50 -4.67 -28.01
N ASP A 334 -14.37 -3.36 -27.89
CA ASP A 334 -14.48 -2.42 -29.01
C ASP A 334 -13.11 -2.22 -29.65
N GLU A 335 -12.80 -3.00 -30.68
CA GLU A 335 -11.50 -2.95 -31.39
C GLU A 335 -11.23 -1.59 -32.04
N THR A 336 -12.26 -0.80 -32.33
CA THR A 336 -12.09 0.55 -32.90
C THR A 336 -11.55 1.54 -31.86
N LYS A 337 -11.61 1.21 -30.58
CA LYS A 337 -11.13 2.00 -29.45
C LYS A 337 -9.92 1.38 -28.80
N GLU A 338 -8.91 1.09 -29.62
CA GLU A 338 -7.59 0.65 -29.16
C GLU A 338 -6.76 1.84 -28.66
N PHE A 339 -6.06 1.63 -27.55
CA PHE A 339 -5.12 2.58 -26.97
C PHE A 339 -3.82 1.85 -26.63
N ASN A 340 -2.72 2.57 -26.55
CA ASN A 340 -1.44 2.03 -26.11
C ASN A 340 -0.94 2.79 -24.87
N TYR A 341 -0.34 2.07 -23.94
CA TYR A 341 0.34 2.63 -22.78
C TYR A 341 1.52 1.73 -22.38
N ARG A 342 2.73 2.27 -22.42
CA ARG A 342 3.98 1.55 -22.10
C ARG A 342 4.14 0.25 -22.90
N ASN A 343 3.87 0.32 -24.19
CA ASN A 343 3.86 -0.83 -25.13
C ASN A 343 2.84 -1.92 -24.81
N VAL A 344 1.82 -1.62 -24.01
CA VAL A 344 0.68 -2.50 -23.75
C VAL A 344 -0.56 -1.93 -24.40
N LYS A 345 -1.19 -2.72 -25.27
CA LYS A 345 -2.49 -2.38 -25.83
C LYS A 345 -3.59 -2.56 -24.80
N PHE A 346 -4.52 -1.62 -24.75
CA PHE A 346 -5.71 -1.72 -23.92
C PHE A 346 -6.92 -1.15 -24.66
N PHE A 347 -8.10 -1.62 -24.30
CA PHE A 347 -9.32 -1.41 -25.06
C PHE A 347 -10.46 -0.91 -24.16
N GLU A 348 -11.44 -0.24 -24.78
CA GLU A 348 -12.71 0.03 -24.14
C GLU A 348 -13.64 -1.15 -24.36
N LEU A 349 -14.33 -1.63 -23.33
CA LEU A 349 -15.39 -2.63 -23.45
C LEU A 349 -16.65 -1.93 -23.97
N SER A 350 -17.34 -2.55 -24.92
CA SER A 350 -18.65 -2.06 -25.41
C SER A 350 -19.70 -2.08 -24.29
N LYS A 351 -19.63 -3.08 -23.40
CA LYS A 351 -20.41 -3.18 -22.14
C LYS A 351 -19.69 -4.08 -21.13
N THR A 352 -19.98 -3.91 -19.85
CA THR A 352 -19.61 -4.92 -18.84
C THR A 352 -20.36 -6.22 -19.13
N PRO A 353 -19.71 -7.39 -19.18
CA PRO A 353 -20.44 -8.67 -19.30
C PRO A 353 -21.44 -8.83 -18.15
N ASP A 354 -22.71 -9.11 -18.46
CA ASP A 354 -23.78 -9.17 -17.47
C ASP A 354 -23.50 -10.23 -16.38
N GLN A 355 -22.88 -11.34 -16.79
CA GLN A 355 -22.51 -12.43 -15.89
C GLN A 355 -21.33 -12.07 -14.98
N LEU A 356 -20.37 -11.29 -15.46
CA LEU A 356 -19.27 -10.76 -14.62
C LEU A 356 -19.83 -9.78 -13.58
N ASN A 357 -20.75 -8.93 -13.99
CA ASN A 357 -21.43 -8.01 -13.10
C ASN A 357 -22.22 -8.75 -12.00
N LEU A 358 -22.97 -9.80 -12.38
CA LEU A 358 -23.69 -10.65 -11.43
C LEU A 358 -22.74 -11.39 -10.49
N LEU A 359 -21.65 -11.95 -11.00
CA LEU A 359 -20.64 -12.65 -10.22
C LEU A 359 -20.05 -11.71 -9.14
N THR A 360 -19.61 -10.52 -9.53
CA THR A 360 -19.06 -9.54 -8.58
C THR A 360 -20.11 -9.10 -7.55
N LYS A 361 -21.35 -8.87 -7.98
CA LYS A 361 -22.46 -8.49 -7.09
C LYS A 361 -22.79 -9.55 -6.04
N ILE A 362 -22.70 -10.83 -6.40
CA ILE A 362 -22.97 -11.95 -5.49
C ILE A 362 -21.82 -12.16 -4.50
N ILE A 363 -20.58 -12.06 -4.98
CA ILE A 363 -19.38 -12.37 -4.19
C ILE A 363 -18.96 -11.21 -3.30
N ALA A 364 -19.09 -9.97 -3.76
CA ALA A 364 -18.65 -8.77 -3.05
C ALA A 364 -19.62 -7.60 -3.28
N ASN A 365 -19.34 -6.76 -4.27
CA ASN A 365 -20.13 -5.61 -4.70
C ASN A 365 -20.12 -5.55 -6.22
N GLU A 366 -21.16 -4.97 -6.80
CA GLU A 366 -21.25 -4.73 -8.24
C GLU A 366 -20.07 -3.87 -8.72
N ILE A 367 -19.29 -4.38 -9.70
CA ILE A 367 -18.18 -3.68 -10.33
C ILE A 367 -18.45 -3.56 -11.82
N LYS A 368 -18.59 -2.32 -12.31
CA LYS A 368 -18.87 -2.01 -13.71
C LYS A 368 -17.60 -1.69 -14.47
N VAL A 369 -16.90 -2.69 -14.97
CA VAL A 369 -15.66 -2.51 -15.72
C VAL A 369 -15.94 -1.94 -17.12
N ARG A 370 -15.06 -1.04 -17.54
CA ARG A 370 -15.14 -0.38 -18.86
C ARG A 370 -13.85 -0.50 -19.68
N TRP A 371 -12.75 -0.83 -19.02
CA TRP A 371 -11.43 -0.88 -19.65
C TRP A 371 -10.77 -2.23 -19.42
N ILE A 372 -10.08 -2.75 -20.43
CA ILE A 372 -9.39 -4.03 -20.38
C ILE A 372 -8.01 -3.94 -21.02
N ALA A 373 -7.04 -4.67 -20.45
CA ALA A 373 -5.71 -4.88 -21.00
C ALA A 373 -5.25 -6.32 -20.81
N TYR A 374 -4.46 -6.82 -21.73
CA TYR A 374 -3.82 -8.13 -21.67
C TYR A 374 -2.32 -7.93 -21.46
N VAL A 375 -1.78 -8.53 -20.40
CA VAL A 375 -0.37 -8.38 -20.04
C VAL A 375 0.14 -9.72 -19.53
N ASP A 376 0.99 -10.37 -20.31
CA ASP A 376 1.52 -11.70 -20.04
C ASP A 376 0.38 -12.69 -19.72
N GLU A 377 0.39 -13.37 -18.57
CA GLU A 377 -0.68 -14.25 -18.10
C GLU A 377 -1.85 -13.56 -17.39
N PHE A 378 -1.92 -12.23 -17.42
CA PHE A 378 -2.94 -11.47 -16.68
C PHE A 378 -3.88 -10.71 -17.61
N VAL A 379 -5.15 -10.65 -17.22
CA VAL A 379 -6.15 -9.75 -17.80
C VAL A 379 -6.52 -8.72 -16.75
N PHE A 380 -6.26 -7.46 -17.05
CA PHE A 380 -6.59 -6.33 -16.19
C PHE A 380 -7.89 -5.69 -16.63
N LEU A 381 -8.80 -5.45 -15.70
CA LEU A 381 -10.05 -4.74 -15.94
C LEU A 381 -10.23 -3.61 -14.93
N SER A 382 -10.76 -2.49 -15.38
CA SER A 382 -10.98 -1.31 -14.54
C SER A 382 -12.23 -0.54 -14.93
N GLU A 383 -12.82 0.18 -13.98
CA GLU A 383 -13.93 1.11 -14.20
C GLU A 383 -13.46 2.35 -14.98
N THR A 384 -12.19 2.75 -14.82
CA THR A 384 -11.65 3.99 -15.40
C THR A 384 -10.43 3.75 -16.30
N LYS A 385 -10.21 4.66 -17.26
CA LYS A 385 -9.02 4.65 -18.11
C LYS A 385 -7.72 4.83 -17.31
N ASN A 386 -7.78 5.58 -16.22
CA ASN A 386 -6.64 5.77 -15.34
C ASN A 386 -6.33 4.53 -14.52
N GLY A 387 -7.36 3.81 -14.08
CA GLY A 387 -7.19 2.54 -13.37
C GLY A 387 -6.46 1.49 -14.19
N ILE A 388 -6.85 1.31 -15.46
CA ILE A 388 -6.15 0.35 -16.34
C ILE A 388 -4.68 0.74 -16.56
N LYS A 389 -4.38 2.04 -16.77
CA LYS A 389 -3.00 2.52 -16.88
C LYS A 389 -2.22 2.31 -15.58
N ASN A 390 -2.86 2.52 -14.42
CA ASN A 390 -2.25 2.28 -13.11
C ASN A 390 -1.89 0.80 -12.91
N LEU A 391 -2.76 -0.13 -13.32
CA LEU A 391 -2.47 -1.57 -13.26
C LEU A 391 -1.28 -1.92 -14.15
N ILE A 392 -1.31 -1.54 -15.43
CA ILE A 392 -0.23 -1.78 -16.38
C ILE A 392 1.10 -1.25 -15.82
N ALA A 393 1.09 -0.02 -15.33
CA ALA A 393 2.29 0.61 -14.82
C ALA A 393 2.78 -0.03 -13.51
N SER A 394 1.90 -0.41 -12.58
CA SER A 394 2.29 -1.11 -11.36
C SER A 394 2.96 -2.44 -11.67
N TYR A 395 2.41 -3.18 -12.63
CA TYR A 395 2.99 -4.43 -13.09
C TYR A 395 4.37 -4.22 -13.73
N LYS A 396 4.48 -3.32 -14.73
CA LYS A 396 5.75 -3.03 -15.43
C LYS A 396 6.84 -2.46 -14.52
N ASP A 397 6.49 -1.69 -13.49
CA ASP A 397 7.43 -1.15 -12.51
C ASP A 397 7.79 -2.16 -11.41
N GLY A 398 7.13 -3.31 -11.37
CA GLY A 398 7.25 -4.26 -10.26
C GLY A 398 6.75 -3.70 -8.92
N GLN A 399 5.86 -2.69 -8.96
CA GLN A 399 5.19 -2.14 -7.78
C GLN A 399 3.96 -2.98 -7.43
N ILE A 400 4.23 -4.22 -7.08
CA ILE A 400 3.25 -5.28 -6.81
C ILE A 400 3.29 -5.70 -5.35
N ALA A 401 2.19 -6.26 -4.89
CA ALA A 401 2.00 -6.68 -3.51
C ALA A 401 3.02 -7.76 -3.07
N GLU A 402 3.45 -8.62 -3.99
CA GLU A 402 4.46 -9.66 -3.72
C GLU A 402 5.81 -9.09 -3.24
N LYS A 403 6.16 -7.85 -3.64
CA LYS A 403 7.41 -7.17 -3.23
C LYS A 403 7.26 -6.34 -1.95
N THR A 404 6.21 -6.56 -1.18
CA THR A 404 5.93 -5.87 0.08
C THR A 404 5.92 -6.83 1.26
N SER A 405 5.61 -6.33 2.45
CA SER A 405 5.38 -7.12 3.66
C SER A 405 4.32 -8.22 3.47
N LEU A 406 3.43 -8.10 2.46
CA LEU A 406 2.48 -9.16 2.12
C LEU A 406 3.16 -10.48 1.77
N ASN A 407 4.31 -10.45 1.11
CA ASN A 407 5.02 -11.68 0.74
C ASN A 407 5.49 -12.46 1.98
N SER A 408 6.05 -11.76 2.98
CA SER A 408 6.46 -12.39 4.24
C SER A 408 5.26 -12.86 5.05
N PHE A 409 4.19 -12.07 5.10
CA PHE A 409 2.92 -12.43 5.73
C PHE A 409 2.31 -13.68 5.11
N TYR A 410 2.19 -13.69 3.77
CA TYR A 410 1.64 -14.81 3.04
C TYR A 410 2.46 -16.09 3.24
N LYS A 411 3.79 -16.03 3.02
CA LYS A 411 4.65 -17.21 3.10
C LYS A 411 4.78 -17.81 4.50
N LYS A 412 4.71 -16.99 5.52
CA LYS A 412 4.89 -17.43 6.92
C LYS A 412 3.59 -17.85 7.60
N SER A 413 2.47 -17.23 7.22
CA SER A 413 1.27 -17.29 8.05
C SER A 413 0.07 -17.90 7.34
N LEU A 414 0.01 -17.85 6.01
CA LEU A 414 -1.14 -18.31 5.24
C LEU A 414 -0.82 -19.59 4.47
N SER A 415 -1.86 -20.35 4.14
CA SER A 415 -1.70 -21.54 3.31
C SER A 415 -1.40 -21.16 1.86
N ASN A 416 -0.49 -21.89 1.22
CA ASN A 416 -0.17 -21.69 -0.20
C ASN A 416 -1.33 -22.04 -1.15
N ARG A 417 -2.26 -22.89 -0.72
CA ARG A 417 -3.42 -23.31 -1.49
C ARG A 417 -4.70 -22.97 -0.77
N PHE A 418 -5.66 -22.38 -1.48
CA PHE A 418 -6.94 -21.94 -0.94
C PHE A 418 -8.02 -21.95 -2.04
N ASN A 419 -9.30 -21.91 -1.64
CA ASN A 419 -10.40 -21.59 -2.56
C ASN A 419 -10.62 -20.07 -2.61
N THR A 420 -10.54 -19.41 -1.45
CA THR A 420 -10.63 -17.94 -1.39
C THR A 420 -9.55 -17.36 -0.48
N LEU A 421 -9.09 -16.15 -0.82
CA LEU A 421 -8.17 -15.36 -0.01
C LEU A 421 -8.62 -13.90 0.00
N TRP A 422 -8.89 -13.36 1.17
CA TRP A 422 -9.07 -11.93 1.35
C TRP A 422 -7.96 -11.36 2.22
N VAL A 423 -7.39 -10.23 1.78
CA VAL A 423 -6.39 -9.48 2.55
C VAL A 423 -6.80 -8.03 2.60
N SER A 424 -6.70 -7.43 3.78
CA SER A 424 -6.96 -6.00 3.97
C SER A 424 -5.87 -5.35 4.81
N LYS A 425 -5.58 -4.09 4.49
CA LYS A 425 -4.81 -3.22 5.38
C LYS A 425 -5.72 -2.78 6.52
N THR A 426 -5.31 -3.03 7.76
CA THR A 426 -6.15 -2.81 8.96
C THR A 426 -6.57 -1.34 9.12
N LYS A 427 -5.74 -0.38 8.69
CA LYS A 427 -6.09 1.05 8.69
C LYS A 427 -7.35 1.40 7.88
N ASN A 428 -7.77 0.52 6.97
CA ASN A 428 -8.95 0.70 6.11
C ASN A 428 -10.19 -0.01 6.69
N LEU A 429 -10.04 -0.71 7.80
CA LEU A 429 -11.13 -1.37 8.54
C LEU A 429 -11.83 -0.37 9.48
N GLY A 430 -11.96 0.89 9.10
CA GLY A 430 -12.45 1.99 9.93
C GLY A 430 -13.77 1.72 10.67
N PRO A 431 -14.19 2.60 11.60
CA PRO A 431 -15.27 2.40 12.57
C PRO A 431 -16.69 2.38 11.97
N THR A 432 -16.87 1.87 10.76
CA THR A 432 -18.09 2.02 9.98
C THR A 432 -19.19 1.01 10.28
N SER A 433 -19.08 0.16 11.31
CA SER A 433 -20.24 -0.59 11.80
C SER A 433 -19.95 -1.19 13.17
N ASN A 434 -20.98 -1.28 14.00
CA ASN A 434 -20.99 -1.83 15.35
C ASN A 434 -20.52 -3.31 15.50
N SER A 435 -19.96 -3.91 14.47
CA SER A 435 -19.64 -5.35 14.39
C SER A 435 -18.17 -5.72 14.45
N TRP A 436 -17.26 -4.72 14.49
CA TRP A 436 -15.82 -4.94 14.60
C TRP A 436 -15.25 -4.33 15.88
N ASP A 437 -15.99 -4.36 16.97
CA ASP A 437 -15.60 -3.70 18.22
C ASP A 437 -14.25 -4.17 18.75
N PHE A 438 -13.87 -5.43 18.53
CA PHE A 438 -12.55 -5.93 18.95
C PHE A 438 -11.40 -5.41 18.05
N LEU A 439 -11.68 -4.99 16.80
CA LEU A 439 -10.68 -4.40 15.91
C LEU A 439 -10.62 -2.86 15.99
N LYS A 440 -11.59 -2.21 16.67
CA LYS A 440 -11.60 -0.75 16.82
C LYS A 440 -10.34 -0.22 17.49
N ASP A 441 -9.80 -0.98 18.41
CA ASP A 441 -8.65 -0.60 19.21
C ASP A 441 -7.33 -1.20 18.68
N ILE A 442 -7.38 -1.88 17.51
CA ILE A 442 -6.16 -2.36 16.87
C ILE A 442 -5.34 -1.17 16.38
N ASP A 443 -4.15 -1.01 16.94
CA ASP A 443 -3.16 -0.10 16.39
C ASP A 443 -2.72 -0.57 14.98
N ALA A 444 -3.31 0.04 13.94
CA ALA A 444 -3.02 -0.30 12.55
C ALA A 444 -1.55 -0.07 12.15
N LYS A 445 -0.77 0.63 12.97
CA LYS A 445 0.69 0.75 12.77
C LYS A 445 1.41 -0.49 13.27
N LYS A 446 0.94 -1.07 14.38
CA LYS A 446 1.51 -2.30 14.94
C LYS A 446 1.04 -3.55 14.18
N PHE A 447 -0.19 -3.57 13.70
CA PHE A 447 -0.84 -4.71 13.02
C PHE A 447 -1.40 -4.28 11.66
N PRO A 448 -0.55 -4.11 10.64
CA PRO A 448 -0.96 -3.48 9.38
C PRO A 448 -1.80 -4.37 8.47
N LEU A 449 -1.75 -5.70 8.62
CA LEU A 449 -2.38 -6.66 7.71
C LEU A 449 -3.30 -7.63 8.44
N LEU A 450 -4.46 -7.86 7.85
CA LEU A 450 -5.40 -8.93 8.18
C LEU A 450 -5.62 -9.81 6.95
N GLY A 451 -5.43 -11.11 7.08
CA GLY A 451 -5.70 -12.11 6.06
C GLY A 451 -6.78 -13.08 6.50
N PHE A 452 -7.63 -13.47 5.55
CA PHE A 452 -8.68 -14.48 5.72
C PHE A 452 -8.67 -15.42 4.52
N GLN A 453 -8.54 -16.72 4.78
CA GLN A 453 -8.58 -17.76 3.75
C GLN A 453 -9.69 -18.75 4.03
N THR A 454 -10.24 -19.34 2.96
CA THR A 454 -11.12 -20.51 3.06
C THR A 454 -10.61 -21.65 2.19
N LYS A 455 -10.84 -22.87 2.69
CA LYS A 455 -10.78 -24.12 1.93
C LYS A 455 -12.09 -24.86 2.14
N VAL A 456 -12.65 -25.36 1.08
CA VAL A 456 -13.87 -26.17 1.13
C VAL A 456 -13.48 -27.62 0.89
N ASP A 457 -13.82 -28.48 1.83
CA ASP A 457 -13.56 -29.92 1.76
C ASP A 457 -14.86 -30.65 2.10
N GLU A 458 -15.44 -31.30 1.10
CA GLU A 458 -16.76 -31.95 1.17
C GLU A 458 -17.85 -31.05 1.78
N ASP A 459 -18.26 -31.33 3.01
CA ASP A 459 -19.28 -30.60 3.75
C ASP A 459 -18.69 -29.59 4.76
N PHE A 460 -17.37 -29.41 4.76
CA PHE A 460 -16.69 -28.52 5.68
C PHE A 460 -16.06 -27.34 4.97
N VAL A 461 -16.09 -26.19 5.64
CA VAL A 461 -15.28 -25.01 5.30
C VAL A 461 -14.22 -24.84 6.38
N ILE A 462 -12.99 -24.95 5.98
CA ILE A 462 -11.83 -24.64 6.82
C ILE A 462 -11.50 -23.18 6.61
N ILE A 463 -11.36 -22.43 7.68
CA ILE A 463 -10.97 -21.01 7.64
C ILE A 463 -9.65 -20.80 8.35
N ASN A 464 -8.88 -19.84 7.85
CA ASN A 464 -7.69 -19.35 8.50
C ASN A 464 -7.75 -17.81 8.57
N ILE A 465 -7.66 -17.25 9.76
CA ILE A 465 -7.57 -15.81 9.99
C ILE A 465 -6.20 -15.53 10.58
N ARG A 466 -5.52 -14.53 10.03
CA ARG A 466 -4.18 -14.13 10.46
C ARG A 466 -4.12 -12.62 10.60
N ILE A 467 -3.57 -12.16 11.73
CA ILE A 467 -3.30 -10.75 12.00
C ILE A 467 -1.84 -10.64 12.41
N GLN A 468 -1.05 -9.98 11.56
CA GLN A 468 0.40 -9.89 11.76
C GLN A 468 0.78 -8.57 12.39
N LYS A 469 1.66 -8.63 13.40
CA LYS A 469 2.35 -7.47 13.95
C LYS A 469 3.43 -6.99 12.97
N PHE A 470 3.57 -5.69 12.86
CA PHE A 470 4.62 -5.08 12.04
C PHE A 470 5.97 -5.25 12.75
N ASN A 471 6.96 -5.80 12.05
CA ASN A 471 8.35 -5.74 12.46
C ASN A 471 9.00 -4.54 11.77
N GLU A 472 9.73 -3.72 12.53
CA GLU A 472 10.44 -2.54 12.00
C GLU A 472 11.42 -2.88 10.86
N ASN A 473 11.85 -4.14 10.78
CA ASN A 473 12.68 -4.67 9.70
C ASN A 473 11.91 -4.94 8.40
N ASP A 474 10.58 -5.02 8.43
CA ASP A 474 9.70 -5.17 7.26
C ASP A 474 9.29 -3.78 6.72
N LYS A 475 10.26 -2.88 6.48
CA LYS A 475 9.98 -1.56 5.88
C LYS A 475 9.30 -1.77 4.54
N GLU A 476 8.01 -1.47 4.47
CA GLU A 476 7.29 -1.40 3.19
C GLU A 476 8.05 -0.43 2.28
N ASN A 477 8.30 -0.84 1.05
CA ASN A 477 8.77 0.08 0.02
C ASN A 477 7.77 1.23 -0.08
N ASN A 478 8.12 2.36 0.51
CA ASN A 478 7.23 3.51 0.70
C ASN A 478 6.99 4.30 -0.60
N LEU A 479 7.60 3.87 -1.71
CA LEU A 479 7.40 4.48 -3.00
C LEU A 479 6.05 4.06 -3.60
N LYS A 480 5.17 5.04 -3.82
CA LYS A 480 3.83 4.83 -4.38
C LYS A 480 3.60 5.78 -5.55
N ARG A 481 2.97 5.28 -6.61
CA ARG A 481 2.36 6.17 -7.61
C ARG A 481 1.13 6.80 -6.99
N LYS A 482 1.14 8.15 -6.85
CA LYS A 482 0.05 8.88 -6.23
C LYS A 482 -1.14 9.04 -7.18
N PHE A 483 -0.89 9.50 -8.40
CA PHE A 483 -1.87 9.65 -9.47
C PHE A 483 -1.20 9.91 -10.83
N ILE A 484 -2.00 9.80 -11.89
CA ILE A 484 -1.66 10.22 -13.25
C ILE A 484 -2.54 11.41 -13.62
N LEU A 485 -1.94 12.44 -14.24
CA LEU A 485 -2.63 13.59 -14.83
C LEU A 485 -2.67 13.44 -16.34
N ASN A 486 -3.82 13.68 -16.94
CA ASN A 486 -4.00 13.62 -18.38
C ASN A 486 -4.13 15.04 -18.95
N LEU A 487 -3.36 15.34 -20.01
CA LEU A 487 -3.47 16.56 -20.79
C LEU A 487 -4.33 16.33 -22.03
N GLU A 488 -4.84 17.39 -22.61
CA GLU A 488 -5.60 17.30 -23.86
C GLU A 488 -4.70 16.97 -25.07
N ASN A 489 -3.46 17.46 -25.04
CA ASN A 489 -2.46 17.24 -26.08
C ASN A 489 -1.15 16.74 -25.47
N GLU A 490 -0.21 16.32 -26.32
CA GLU A 490 1.10 15.84 -25.91
C GLU A 490 1.84 16.88 -25.06
N THR A 491 2.57 16.41 -24.05
CA THR A 491 3.36 17.24 -23.15
C THR A 491 4.53 17.89 -23.92
N LEU A 492 4.63 19.21 -23.88
CA LEU A 492 5.73 19.94 -24.49
C LEU A 492 6.90 20.12 -23.53
N LYS A 493 6.61 20.34 -22.26
CA LYS A 493 7.61 20.74 -21.24
C LYS A 493 7.53 19.84 -20.01
N ASN A 494 8.69 19.69 -19.36
CA ASN A 494 8.78 18.98 -18.09
C ASN A 494 7.80 19.59 -17.07
N PRO A 495 7.02 18.79 -16.36
CA PRO A 495 6.18 19.28 -15.30
C PRO A 495 7.02 19.88 -14.18
N GLN A 496 6.50 20.92 -13.54
CA GLN A 496 7.22 21.66 -12.51
C GLN A 496 6.33 21.90 -11.29
N TRP A 497 6.90 21.71 -10.12
CA TRP A 497 6.27 22.12 -8.87
C TRP A 497 6.37 23.63 -8.65
N ILE A 498 5.26 24.27 -8.31
CA ILE A 498 5.19 25.67 -7.91
C ILE A 498 4.48 25.83 -6.57
N LYS A 499 4.89 26.79 -5.76
CA LYS A 499 4.34 27.01 -4.42
C LYS A 499 2.92 27.59 -4.49
N ASN A 500 2.01 26.99 -3.76
CA ASN A 500 0.66 27.51 -3.54
C ASN A 500 0.66 28.38 -2.27
N HIS A 501 0.52 29.69 -2.43
CA HIS A 501 0.56 30.60 -1.29
C HIS A 501 -0.66 30.51 -0.38
N ARG A 502 -1.79 29.91 -0.85
CA ARG A 502 -3.03 29.73 -0.06
C ARG A 502 -2.95 28.48 0.83
N THR A 503 -2.67 27.34 0.24
CA THR A 503 -2.63 26.05 0.97
C THR A 503 -1.28 25.79 1.62
N LYS A 504 -0.23 26.50 1.21
CA LYS A 504 1.20 26.27 1.55
C LYS A 504 1.78 24.99 0.96
N GLU A 505 0.99 24.24 0.20
CA GLU A 505 1.40 23.09 -0.60
C GLU A 505 2.05 23.52 -1.93
N LYS A 506 2.38 22.57 -2.77
CA LYS A 506 2.87 22.78 -4.13
C LYS A 506 1.81 22.35 -5.14
N ASP A 507 1.70 23.12 -6.23
CA ASP A 507 0.87 22.79 -7.39
C ASP A 507 1.75 22.37 -8.56
N ILE A 508 1.19 21.68 -9.53
CA ILE A 508 1.90 21.22 -10.73
C ILE A 508 1.53 22.12 -11.90
N ILE A 509 2.54 22.71 -12.54
CA ILE A 509 2.38 23.46 -13.79
C ILE A 509 3.06 22.74 -14.94
N VAL A 510 2.38 22.69 -16.09
CA VAL A 510 2.89 22.07 -17.31
C VAL A 510 2.30 22.72 -18.55
N GLN A 511 2.98 22.60 -19.69
CA GLN A 511 2.52 23.08 -20.98
C GLN A 511 2.46 21.97 -22.01
N ASP A 512 1.41 21.94 -22.84
CA ASP A 512 1.26 21.03 -23.96
C ASP A 512 1.75 21.63 -25.31
N TYR A 513 1.81 20.80 -26.34
CA TYR A 513 2.25 21.18 -27.71
C TYR A 513 1.37 22.24 -28.39
N LYS A 514 0.13 22.42 -27.93
CA LYS A 514 -0.77 23.48 -28.42
C LYS A 514 -0.66 24.78 -27.61
N ASN A 515 0.46 24.92 -26.89
CA ASN A 515 0.76 26.09 -26.04
C ASN A 515 -0.26 26.34 -24.93
N LYS A 516 -0.99 25.30 -24.53
CA LYS A 516 -1.92 25.37 -23.41
C LYS A 516 -1.18 25.04 -22.12
N ILE A 517 -1.27 25.93 -21.14
CA ILE A 517 -0.72 25.73 -19.79
C ILE A 517 -1.81 25.14 -18.91
N TYR A 518 -1.47 24.21 -18.09
CA TYR A 518 -2.32 23.58 -17.08
C TYR A 518 -1.75 23.82 -15.67
N LEU A 519 -2.63 24.11 -14.72
CA LEU A 519 -2.29 24.14 -13.29
C LEU A 519 -3.15 23.11 -12.56
N PHE A 520 -2.48 22.15 -11.91
CA PHE A 520 -3.12 21.14 -11.08
C PHE A 520 -2.74 21.31 -9.61
N SER A 521 -3.63 20.87 -8.71
CA SER A 521 -3.29 20.75 -7.29
C SER A 521 -2.31 19.60 -7.05
N ASN A 522 -1.73 19.53 -5.86
CA ASN A 522 -0.95 18.38 -5.38
C ASN A 522 -1.77 17.09 -5.17
N GLU A 523 -3.08 17.15 -5.36
CA GLU A 523 -4.01 16.02 -5.32
C GLU A 523 -4.55 15.65 -6.71
N GLY A 524 -4.00 16.28 -7.77
CA GLY A 524 -4.36 15.99 -9.15
C GLY A 524 -5.58 16.75 -9.69
N LYS A 525 -6.20 17.65 -8.91
CA LYS A 525 -7.34 18.43 -9.38
C LYS A 525 -6.88 19.54 -10.33
N LEU A 526 -7.48 19.62 -11.53
CA LEU A 526 -7.26 20.73 -12.45
C LEU A 526 -7.88 22.03 -11.89
N TYR A 527 -7.07 23.07 -11.70
CA TYR A 527 -7.56 24.39 -11.33
C TYR A 527 -7.97 25.21 -12.57
N TRP A 528 -7.10 25.27 -13.54
CA TRP A 528 -7.36 25.99 -14.79
C TRP A 528 -6.43 25.54 -15.91
N LYS A 529 -6.81 25.87 -17.12
CA LYS A 529 -6.01 25.78 -18.35
C LYS A 529 -6.06 27.10 -19.10
N LYS A 530 -4.96 27.49 -19.76
CA LYS A 530 -4.83 28.76 -20.47
C LYS A 530 -3.96 28.63 -21.71
N ASN A 531 -4.44 29.14 -22.83
CA ASN A 531 -3.64 29.27 -24.03
C ASN A 531 -2.71 30.49 -23.93
N VAL A 532 -1.48 30.35 -24.41
CA VAL A 532 -0.48 31.41 -24.53
C VAL A 532 0.08 31.41 -25.96
N ASP A 533 0.77 32.50 -26.35
CA ASP A 533 1.24 32.68 -27.72
C ASP A 533 2.63 32.09 -28.01
N GLY A 534 2.89 30.91 -27.54
CA GLY A 534 4.14 30.16 -27.81
C GLY A 534 4.60 29.32 -26.65
N ASN A 535 5.72 28.63 -26.89
CA ASN A 535 6.30 27.72 -25.91
C ASN A 535 6.94 28.50 -24.75
N ILE A 536 6.73 28.03 -23.52
CA ILE A 536 7.48 28.54 -22.36
C ILE A 536 8.97 28.23 -22.58
N ILE A 537 9.83 29.21 -22.45
CA ILE A 537 11.27 29.05 -22.57
C ILE A 537 11.87 28.84 -21.17
N GLY A 538 12.35 27.65 -20.89
CA GLY A 538 12.88 27.23 -19.59
C GLY A 538 11.81 26.98 -18.52
N LYS A 539 12.21 27.11 -17.25
CA LYS A 539 11.33 26.92 -16.08
C LYS A 539 10.56 28.19 -15.76
N VAL A 540 9.30 28.06 -15.32
CA VAL A 540 8.54 29.16 -14.76
C VAL A 540 9.15 29.64 -13.45
N LYS A 541 9.04 30.93 -13.17
CA LYS A 541 9.49 31.56 -11.92
C LYS A 541 8.28 32.07 -11.14
N GLN A 542 8.42 32.16 -9.81
CA GLN A 542 7.39 32.74 -8.97
C GLN A 542 7.87 34.09 -8.41
N VAL A 543 7.01 35.09 -8.43
CA VAL A 543 7.28 36.43 -7.95
C VAL A 543 6.12 36.92 -7.08
N ASP A 544 6.42 37.82 -6.12
CA ASP A 544 5.42 38.52 -5.33
C ASP A 544 5.49 40.02 -5.68
N LEU A 545 4.93 40.35 -6.85
CA LEU A 545 5.00 41.73 -7.39
C LEU A 545 4.36 42.77 -6.46
N PHE A 546 3.30 42.37 -5.75
CA PHE A 546 2.51 43.24 -4.91
C PHE A 546 3.01 43.26 -3.46
N LYS A 547 4.04 42.51 -3.10
CA LYS A 547 4.63 42.42 -1.76
C LYS A 547 3.63 42.02 -0.67
N ASN A 548 2.61 41.24 -1.04
CA ASN A 548 1.51 40.84 -0.17
C ASN A 548 1.46 39.34 0.13
N GLY A 549 2.53 38.62 -0.20
CA GLY A 549 2.65 37.14 -0.03
C GLY A 549 1.91 36.32 -1.09
N LYS A 550 1.15 36.96 -2.00
CA LYS A 550 0.45 36.27 -3.10
C LYS A 550 1.39 36.13 -4.29
N LEU A 551 1.71 34.88 -4.65
CA LEU A 551 2.67 34.56 -5.70
C LEU A 551 2.03 34.59 -7.08
N GLN A 552 2.72 35.20 -8.04
CA GLN A 552 2.43 35.19 -9.46
C GLN A 552 3.42 34.28 -10.20
N ILE A 553 3.02 33.80 -11.39
CA ILE A 553 3.78 32.92 -12.26
C ILE A 553 4.38 33.75 -13.38
N ALA A 554 5.71 33.87 -13.43
CA ALA A 554 6.45 34.63 -14.43
C ALA A 554 7.18 33.68 -15.40
N PHE A 555 7.04 33.89 -16.69
CA PHE A 555 7.73 33.14 -17.75
C PHE A 555 7.77 33.95 -19.04
N ARG A 556 8.60 33.52 -19.96
CA ARG A 556 8.63 34.07 -21.31
C ARG A 556 8.30 33.02 -22.36
N THR A 557 7.73 33.49 -23.45
CA THR A 557 7.71 32.79 -24.74
C THR A 557 8.72 33.46 -25.68
N ASN A 558 8.76 33.05 -26.93
CA ASN A 558 9.55 33.76 -27.94
C ASN A 558 9.00 35.15 -28.31
N LYS A 559 7.74 35.45 -27.95
CA LYS A 559 7.03 36.67 -28.34
C LYS A 559 6.73 37.59 -27.17
N ARG A 560 6.58 37.03 -25.96
CA ARG A 560 6.08 37.80 -24.81
C ARG A 560 6.71 37.40 -23.47
N LEU A 561 6.77 38.38 -22.58
CA LEU A 561 6.99 38.15 -21.15
C LEU A 561 5.65 38.14 -20.41
N TYR A 562 5.29 37.01 -19.83
CA TYR A 562 4.06 36.79 -19.09
C TYR A 562 4.25 36.87 -17.58
N ILE A 563 3.27 37.47 -16.91
CA ILE A 563 3.08 37.30 -15.48
C ILE A 563 1.59 37.01 -15.26
N LEU A 564 1.30 35.82 -14.70
CA LEU A 564 -0.05 35.36 -14.41
C LEU A 564 -0.30 35.36 -12.91
N ASP A 565 -1.51 35.71 -12.49
CA ASP A 565 -1.93 35.44 -11.11
C ASP A 565 -2.18 33.94 -10.89
N ARG A 566 -2.51 33.56 -9.65
CA ARG A 566 -2.79 32.17 -9.33
C ARG A 566 -3.99 31.58 -10.08
N ASN A 567 -4.92 32.40 -10.53
CA ASN A 567 -6.11 31.95 -11.26
C ASN A 567 -5.88 31.92 -12.79
N GLY A 568 -4.64 32.13 -13.26
CA GLY A 568 -4.27 32.14 -14.66
C GLY A 568 -4.61 33.47 -15.38
N LYS A 569 -5.01 34.50 -14.68
CA LYS A 569 -5.28 35.83 -15.26
C LYS A 569 -3.98 36.60 -15.45
N ASN A 570 -3.90 37.38 -16.52
CA ASN A 570 -2.76 38.27 -16.76
C ASN A 570 -2.69 39.34 -15.70
N VAL A 571 -1.49 39.67 -15.26
CA VAL A 571 -1.20 40.78 -14.32
C VAL A 571 -0.74 41.99 -15.11
N ASN A 572 -1.52 43.09 -15.09
CA ASN A 572 -1.16 44.30 -15.81
C ASN A 572 0.21 44.88 -15.33
N PRO A 573 1.10 45.32 -16.26
CA PRO A 573 0.92 45.50 -17.71
C PRO A 573 1.28 44.25 -18.56
N PHE A 574 1.49 43.12 -17.93
CA PHE A 574 1.84 41.88 -18.64
C PHE A 574 0.62 41.23 -19.32
N PRO A 575 0.81 40.54 -20.49
CA PRO A 575 2.08 40.19 -21.11
C PRO A 575 2.69 41.30 -21.94
N LEU A 576 3.99 41.55 -21.79
CA LEU A 576 4.74 42.49 -22.60
C LEU A 576 5.17 41.85 -23.92
N LYS A 577 5.05 42.55 -25.02
CA LYS A 577 5.66 42.16 -26.30
C LYS A 577 7.17 42.32 -26.19
N ILE A 578 7.92 41.34 -26.70
CA ILE A 578 9.38 41.36 -26.75
C ILE A 578 9.84 41.12 -28.20
N PRO A 579 10.99 41.65 -28.58
CA PRO A 579 11.53 41.38 -29.96
C PRO A 579 11.69 39.89 -30.18
N ILE A 580 11.38 39.40 -31.37
CA ILE A 580 11.57 38.02 -31.78
C ILE A 580 13.05 37.79 -32.10
N SER A 581 13.61 36.69 -31.66
CA SER A 581 15.01 36.28 -31.91
C SER A 581 15.11 34.81 -32.22
N LYS A 582 16.22 34.39 -32.82
CA LYS A 582 16.51 32.97 -33.10
C LYS A 582 16.97 32.23 -31.84
N ASN A 583 17.96 32.77 -31.14
CA ASN A 583 18.53 32.18 -29.93
C ASN A 583 17.92 32.86 -28.69
N ILE A 584 17.13 32.13 -27.94
CA ILE A 584 16.35 32.69 -26.84
C ILE A 584 16.67 31.94 -25.56
N ASN A 585 17.15 32.67 -24.54
CA ASN A 585 17.42 32.09 -23.23
C ASN A 585 16.21 32.17 -22.29
N PRO A 586 16.10 31.27 -21.30
CA PRO A 586 15.11 31.36 -20.25
C PRO A 586 15.08 32.70 -19.54
N LEU A 587 13.90 33.07 -18.99
CA LEU A 587 13.72 34.26 -18.18
C LEU A 587 14.60 34.20 -16.91
N SER A 588 15.39 35.25 -16.68
CA SER A 588 16.08 35.48 -15.43
C SER A 588 15.33 36.50 -14.58
N VAL A 589 15.12 36.19 -13.32
CA VAL A 589 14.44 37.08 -12.36
C VAL A 589 15.39 37.39 -11.22
N PHE A 590 15.69 38.66 -11.01
CA PHE A 590 16.59 39.12 -9.97
C PHE A 590 15.84 39.91 -8.91
N ASP A 591 16.12 39.62 -7.66
CA ASP A 591 15.69 40.38 -6.47
C ASP A 591 16.94 40.69 -5.65
N TYR A 592 17.64 41.75 -6.04
CA TYR A 592 18.97 42.07 -5.50
C TYR A 592 18.98 42.21 -3.98
N ASP A 593 18.01 42.88 -3.41
CA ASP A 593 17.94 43.23 -1.99
C ASP A 593 16.96 42.37 -1.21
N LYS A 594 16.43 41.30 -1.83
CA LYS A 594 15.36 40.43 -1.27
C LYS A 594 14.13 41.20 -0.78
N ASN A 595 13.88 42.39 -1.38
CA ASN A 595 12.79 43.30 -1.04
C ASN A 595 11.64 43.25 -2.05
N ARG A 596 11.64 42.27 -2.96
CA ARG A 596 10.63 42.04 -4.00
C ARG A 596 10.55 43.15 -5.05
N ASN A 597 11.65 43.91 -5.25
CA ASN A 597 11.82 44.82 -6.37
C ASN A 597 12.47 44.09 -7.55
N TYR A 598 11.67 43.24 -8.20
CA TYR A 598 12.17 42.34 -9.24
C TYR A 598 12.71 43.04 -10.47
N ARG A 599 13.72 42.43 -11.08
CA ARG A 599 14.23 42.75 -12.42
C ARG A 599 14.07 41.51 -13.29
N PHE A 600 13.49 41.69 -14.46
CA PHE A 600 13.28 40.63 -15.44
C PHE A 600 14.30 40.82 -16.55
N LEU A 601 15.29 39.92 -16.61
CA LEU A 601 16.35 39.96 -17.59
C LEU A 601 16.09 38.94 -18.68
N LEU A 602 16.08 39.41 -19.93
CA LEU A 602 15.92 38.64 -21.14
C LEU A 602 17.22 38.69 -21.94
N ALA A 603 17.83 37.54 -22.18
CA ALA A 603 18.95 37.37 -23.10
C ALA A 603 18.48 36.67 -24.38
N GLN A 604 18.80 37.25 -25.53
CA GLN A 604 18.41 36.69 -26.81
C GLN A 604 19.39 37.15 -27.90
N ASP A 605 19.89 36.20 -28.71
CA ASP A 605 21.03 36.37 -29.56
C ASP A 605 22.18 37.07 -28.78
N ASN A 606 22.65 38.24 -29.21
CA ASN A 606 23.64 39.04 -28.53
C ASN A 606 23.03 40.08 -27.58
N ASN A 607 21.70 40.22 -27.51
CA ASN A 607 21.01 41.31 -26.84
C ASN A 607 20.63 40.96 -25.40
N VAL A 608 20.73 41.97 -24.52
CA VAL A 608 20.31 41.92 -23.11
C VAL A 608 19.29 42.99 -22.84
N LEU A 609 18.09 42.59 -22.46
CA LEU A 609 16.97 43.48 -22.14
C LEU A 609 16.61 43.31 -20.66
N MET A 610 16.51 44.39 -19.93
CA MET A 610 16.12 44.35 -18.51
C MET A 610 14.84 45.19 -18.27
N TYR A 611 13.83 44.55 -17.69
CA TYR A 611 12.58 45.21 -17.33
C TYR A 611 12.39 45.24 -15.81
N ASP A 612 11.72 46.24 -15.33
CA ASP A 612 11.32 46.38 -13.93
C ASP A 612 9.96 45.69 -13.66
N LYS A 613 9.50 45.70 -12.42
CA LYS A 613 8.23 45.12 -12.01
C LYS A 613 7.00 45.75 -12.66
N ASN A 614 7.12 46.97 -13.20
CA ASN A 614 6.08 47.71 -13.90
C ASN A 614 6.15 47.51 -15.43
N GLY A 615 7.01 46.61 -15.91
CA GLY A 615 7.20 46.37 -17.34
C GLY A 615 7.98 47.42 -18.09
N LYS A 616 8.61 48.38 -17.38
CA LYS A 616 9.40 49.44 -18.00
C LYS A 616 10.86 48.98 -18.14
N GLU A 617 11.51 49.34 -19.26
CA GLU A 617 12.95 49.05 -19.44
C GLU A 617 13.79 49.81 -18.40
N VAL A 618 14.75 49.11 -17.80
CA VAL A 618 15.64 49.67 -16.79
C VAL A 618 16.75 50.48 -17.44
N LYS A 619 16.56 51.77 -17.60
CA LYS A 619 17.51 52.72 -18.21
C LYS A 619 18.90 52.76 -17.51
N GLY A 620 18.96 52.40 -16.22
CA GLY A 620 20.19 52.35 -15.44
C GLY A 620 21.11 51.17 -15.72
N PHE A 621 20.64 50.12 -16.41
CA PHE A 621 21.37 48.97 -16.81
C PHE A 621 22.02 49.20 -18.19
N LYS A 622 23.33 49.34 -18.23
CA LYS A 622 24.02 49.83 -19.42
C LYS A 622 24.51 48.75 -20.38
N PHE A 623 24.61 47.52 -19.93
CA PHE A 623 25.09 46.41 -20.77
C PHE A 623 23.93 45.91 -21.69
N LYS A 624 23.99 46.24 -22.95
CA LYS A 624 22.93 45.97 -23.93
C LYS A 624 23.26 44.88 -24.92
N LYS A 625 24.53 44.59 -25.15
CA LYS A 625 24.94 43.66 -26.21
C LYS A 625 26.28 42.99 -25.88
N THR A 626 26.40 41.73 -26.29
CA THR A 626 27.63 40.91 -26.28
C THR A 626 28.24 40.84 -27.66
N ASN A 627 29.50 40.32 -27.74
CA ASN A 627 30.18 40.14 -29.00
C ASN A 627 29.74 38.89 -29.76
N SER A 628 29.37 37.83 -29.04
CA SER A 628 28.85 36.60 -29.64
C SER A 628 27.50 36.21 -28.95
N PRO A 629 26.68 35.30 -29.48
CA PRO A 629 25.40 34.92 -28.91
C PRO A 629 25.51 34.46 -27.44
N ILE A 630 24.53 34.84 -26.65
CA ILE A 630 24.42 34.45 -25.25
C ILE A 630 23.80 33.05 -25.19
N ILE A 631 24.49 32.08 -24.58
CA ILE A 631 24.06 30.65 -24.60
C ILE A 631 23.34 30.18 -23.34
N ASN A 632 23.53 30.91 -22.23
CA ASN A 632 22.91 30.56 -20.96
C ASN A 632 22.11 31.74 -20.38
N PRO A 633 21.04 31.47 -19.59
CA PRO A 633 20.30 32.56 -18.94
C PRO A 633 21.22 33.31 -18.00
N PRO A 634 21.28 34.65 -18.07
CA PRO A 634 22.08 35.46 -17.14
C PRO A 634 21.75 35.12 -15.69
N LYS A 635 22.79 35.00 -14.86
CA LYS A 635 22.64 34.67 -13.44
C LYS A 635 23.04 35.82 -12.53
N HIS A 636 22.24 36.05 -11.49
CA HIS A 636 22.64 36.94 -10.39
C HIS A 636 23.21 36.09 -9.25
N ILE A 637 24.45 36.44 -8.86
CA ILE A 637 25.15 35.80 -7.74
C ILE A 637 25.54 36.92 -6.74
N ARG A 638 25.40 36.64 -5.45
CA ARG A 638 25.82 37.56 -4.39
C ARG A 638 26.86 36.89 -3.50
N PHE A 639 28.03 37.54 -3.41
CA PHE A 639 29.06 37.18 -2.44
C PHE A 639 29.25 38.33 -1.44
N GLY A 640 28.93 38.08 -0.17
CA GLY A 640 28.89 39.10 0.87
C GLY A 640 27.93 40.24 0.50
N SER A 641 28.38 41.44 0.44
CA SER A 641 27.60 42.63 0.04
C SER A 641 27.63 42.94 -1.46
N LYS A 642 28.40 42.21 -2.27
CA LYS A 642 28.60 42.49 -3.68
C LYS A 642 27.74 41.60 -4.57
N ASP A 643 27.07 42.24 -5.57
CA ASP A 643 26.27 41.56 -6.58
C ASP A 643 27.05 41.41 -7.88
N PHE A 644 26.90 40.27 -8.51
CA PHE A 644 27.52 39.91 -9.78
C PHE A 644 26.42 39.35 -10.73
N ILE A 645 26.46 39.83 -11.98
CA ILE A 645 25.60 39.34 -13.06
C ILE A 645 26.52 38.65 -14.05
N LEU A 646 26.28 37.37 -14.26
CA LEU A 646 27.05 36.56 -15.19
C LEU A 646 26.34 36.50 -16.55
N ILE A 647 27.08 36.75 -17.62
CA ILE A 647 26.64 36.59 -19.01
C ILE A 647 27.68 35.74 -19.73
N HIS A 648 27.24 34.59 -20.22
CA HIS A 648 28.06 33.58 -20.86
C HIS A 648 27.81 33.56 -22.37
N GLU A 649 28.86 33.77 -23.15
CA GLU A 649 28.79 33.89 -24.60
C GLU A 649 29.16 32.56 -25.30
N GLU A 650 28.70 32.36 -26.54
CA GLU A 650 29.00 31.16 -27.32
C GLU A 650 30.49 31.04 -27.68
N SER A 651 31.20 32.16 -27.76
CA SER A 651 32.67 32.21 -27.91
C SER A 651 33.41 31.57 -26.72
N GLY A 652 32.75 31.26 -25.62
CA GLY A 652 33.33 30.80 -24.38
C GLY A 652 33.74 31.96 -23.43
N ASP A 653 33.39 33.20 -23.81
CA ASP A 653 33.66 34.38 -22.96
C ASP A 653 32.67 34.48 -21.81
N LEU A 654 33.13 34.88 -20.63
CA LEU A 654 32.31 35.16 -19.48
C LEU A 654 32.41 36.64 -19.07
N LYS A 655 31.32 37.38 -19.10
CA LYS A 655 31.23 38.75 -18.59
C LYS A 655 30.66 38.75 -17.19
N ILE A 656 31.40 39.31 -16.23
CA ILE A 656 30.98 39.39 -14.82
C ILE A 656 30.72 40.87 -14.51
N LEU A 657 29.42 41.23 -14.40
CA LEU A 657 28.99 42.62 -14.35
C LEU A 657 28.49 42.97 -12.92
N ASN A 658 28.42 44.27 -12.64
CA ASN A 658 27.68 44.80 -11.48
C ASN A 658 26.18 45.06 -11.80
N ARG A 659 25.39 45.56 -10.82
CA ARG A 659 23.96 45.89 -10.98
C ARG A 659 23.69 46.93 -12.07
N GLN A 660 24.66 47.77 -12.42
CA GLN A 660 24.55 48.80 -13.45
C GLN A 660 24.95 48.30 -14.86
N GLY A 661 25.34 47.01 -14.95
CA GLY A 661 25.83 46.44 -16.21
C GLY A 661 27.23 46.88 -16.59
N LYS A 662 28.08 47.40 -15.67
CA LYS A 662 29.51 47.64 -15.90
C LYS A 662 30.29 46.38 -15.50
N ILE A 663 31.40 46.10 -16.19
CA ILE A 663 32.26 44.98 -15.84
C ILE A 663 32.79 45.21 -14.42
N ARG A 664 32.52 44.18 -13.56
CA ARG A 664 32.98 44.18 -12.16
C ARG A 664 34.24 43.37 -11.95
N VAL A 665 34.35 42.24 -12.65
CA VAL A 665 35.53 41.36 -12.59
C VAL A 665 36.03 41.15 -14.00
N LYS A 666 37.31 41.43 -14.21
CA LYS A 666 38.05 41.11 -15.43
C LYS A 666 38.88 39.88 -15.14
N LEU A 667 38.76 38.85 -15.97
CA LEU A 667 39.56 37.63 -15.86
C LEU A 667 41.03 37.98 -16.14
N LYS A 668 41.93 37.43 -15.36
CA LYS A 668 43.38 37.61 -15.55
C LYS A 668 43.95 36.68 -16.61
N GLU A 669 43.25 35.60 -16.90
CA GLU A 669 43.61 34.61 -17.90
C GLU A 669 42.45 34.38 -18.84
N ASN A 670 42.75 34.03 -20.09
CA ASN A 670 41.70 33.64 -21.05
C ASN A 670 41.24 32.23 -20.73
N VAL A 671 39.94 32.07 -20.55
CA VAL A 671 39.28 30.79 -20.34
C VAL A 671 38.31 30.55 -21.45
N ASN A 672 38.42 29.41 -22.11
CA ASN A 672 37.42 28.96 -23.10
C ASN A 672 36.41 28.04 -22.41
N PHE A 673 35.35 28.66 -21.89
CA PHE A 673 34.31 27.92 -21.19
C PHE A 673 33.54 26.99 -22.13
N SER A 674 33.16 25.83 -21.60
CA SER A 674 32.21 24.91 -22.26
C SER A 674 30.81 25.54 -22.36
N LYS A 675 29.89 24.94 -23.11
CA LYS A 675 28.52 25.44 -23.19
C LYS A 675 27.70 25.21 -21.90
N GLN A 676 28.32 24.72 -20.84
CA GLN A 676 27.64 24.48 -19.56
C GLN A 676 27.41 25.80 -18.80
N GLU A 677 26.48 25.79 -17.85
CA GLU A 677 26.18 26.94 -17.02
C GLU A 677 27.30 27.21 -15.99
N ILE A 678 27.48 28.48 -15.62
CA ILE A 678 28.35 28.90 -14.53
C ILE A 678 27.56 29.01 -13.23
N TYR A 679 28.13 28.56 -12.12
CA TYR A 679 27.48 28.45 -10.81
C TYR A 679 28.31 29.14 -9.71
N PRO A 680 27.67 29.57 -8.60
CA PRO A 680 28.42 29.88 -7.39
C PRO A 680 28.92 28.56 -6.75
N TYR A 681 30.19 28.51 -6.40
CA TYR A 681 30.80 27.37 -5.74
C TYR A 681 31.97 27.80 -4.86
N LEU A 682 31.89 27.53 -3.56
CA LEU A 682 32.94 27.86 -2.57
C LEU A 682 33.48 29.29 -2.70
N GLY A 683 32.57 30.26 -2.83
CA GLY A 683 32.92 31.68 -2.96
C GLY A 683 33.47 32.11 -4.33
N THR A 684 33.47 31.24 -5.31
CA THR A 684 33.95 31.46 -6.68
C THR A 684 32.85 31.33 -7.72
N PHE A 685 33.08 31.73 -8.96
CA PHE A 685 32.28 31.47 -10.14
C PHE A 685 32.85 30.21 -10.81
N ALA A 686 32.13 29.13 -10.77
CA ALA A 686 32.56 27.81 -11.23
C ALA A 686 31.80 27.30 -12.46
N GLY A 687 32.54 26.81 -13.43
CA GLY A 687 32.03 26.13 -14.64
C GLY A 687 33.10 25.21 -15.19
N THR A 688 32.86 24.63 -16.37
CA THR A 688 33.86 23.79 -17.03
C THR A 688 34.37 24.45 -18.30
N ASN A 689 35.61 24.18 -18.67
CA ASN A 689 36.15 24.55 -19.97
C ASN A 689 35.84 23.48 -21.05
N MET A 690 36.26 23.71 -22.28
CA MET A 690 36.04 22.79 -23.42
C MET A 690 36.77 21.45 -23.25
N GLU A 691 37.78 21.39 -22.41
CA GLU A 691 38.60 20.20 -22.09
C GLU A 691 37.98 19.37 -20.94
N GLY A 692 36.89 19.87 -20.30
CA GLY A 692 36.23 19.18 -19.20
C GLY A 692 36.86 19.49 -17.83
N ASN A 693 37.76 20.42 -17.69
CA ASN A 693 38.34 20.86 -16.43
C ASN A 693 37.35 21.78 -15.69
N LEU A 694 37.28 21.67 -14.37
CA LEU A 694 36.58 22.63 -13.52
C LEU A 694 37.40 23.95 -13.46
N ILE A 695 36.77 25.02 -13.85
CA ILE A 695 37.34 26.38 -13.77
C ILE A 695 36.64 27.14 -12.66
N GLN A 696 37.37 27.68 -11.73
CA GLN A 696 36.90 28.52 -10.64
C GLN A 696 37.53 29.91 -10.72
N ILE A 697 36.70 30.95 -10.75
CA ILE A 697 37.12 32.35 -10.82
C ILE A 697 36.76 33.03 -9.51
N ASP A 698 37.72 33.63 -8.85
CA ASP A 698 37.48 34.42 -7.65
C ASP A 698 36.93 35.83 -7.98
N THR A 699 36.57 36.60 -6.96
CA THR A 699 36.02 37.96 -7.12
C THR A 699 37.09 39.00 -7.55
N ARG A 700 38.38 38.60 -7.67
CA ARG A 700 39.49 39.42 -8.16
C ARG A 700 39.88 39.05 -9.59
N GLY A 701 39.27 37.99 -10.15
CA GLY A 701 39.54 37.50 -11.51
C GLY A 701 40.69 36.50 -11.60
N ASN A 702 41.17 35.94 -10.48
CA ASN A 702 42.12 34.83 -10.51
C ASN A 702 41.39 33.57 -10.95
N VAL A 703 42.05 32.75 -11.74
CA VAL A 703 41.52 31.50 -12.31
C VAL A 703 42.20 30.31 -11.68
N LEU A 704 41.44 29.34 -11.21
CA LEU A 704 41.93 28.04 -10.77
C LEU A 704 41.32 26.97 -11.69
N SER A 705 42.15 26.06 -12.20
CA SER A 705 41.74 24.93 -13.02
C SER A 705 41.97 23.61 -12.29
N SER A 706 41.02 22.73 -12.30
CA SER A 706 41.10 21.36 -11.71
C SER A 706 40.62 20.34 -12.72
N ASN A 707 41.39 19.30 -12.96
CA ASN A 707 40.96 18.21 -13.86
C ASN A 707 39.86 17.36 -13.22
N LEU A 708 38.74 17.15 -13.95
CA LEU A 708 37.65 16.30 -13.53
C LEU A 708 37.50 15.06 -14.42
N ASP A 709 38.35 14.87 -15.40
CA ASP A 709 38.32 13.75 -16.35
C ASP A 709 36.96 13.60 -17.05
N LEU A 710 36.42 14.73 -17.53
CA LEU A 710 35.09 14.76 -18.19
C LEU A 710 35.25 14.70 -19.70
N SER A 711 34.38 13.95 -20.33
CA SER A 711 34.28 13.94 -21.81
C SER A 711 33.75 15.27 -22.35
N LYS A 712 33.95 15.54 -23.64
CA LYS A 712 33.49 16.77 -24.29
C LYS A 712 31.98 17.03 -24.10
N ASN A 713 31.17 16.00 -24.06
CA ASN A 713 29.69 16.09 -23.93
C ASN A 713 29.24 15.84 -22.47
N HIS A 714 29.95 16.41 -21.52
CA HIS A 714 29.58 16.32 -20.11
C HIS A 714 28.44 17.27 -19.72
N LYS A 715 27.80 16.99 -18.59
CA LYS A 715 26.81 17.86 -17.95
C LYS A 715 27.29 18.16 -16.53
N ILE A 716 27.15 19.43 -16.12
CA ILE A 716 27.51 19.88 -14.77
C ILE A 716 26.36 20.63 -14.15
N VAL A 717 26.17 20.41 -12.86
CA VAL A 717 25.29 21.21 -12.00
C VAL A 717 25.97 21.40 -10.65
N ILE A 718 25.87 22.62 -10.09
CA ILE A 718 26.32 22.89 -8.73
C ILE A 718 25.12 23.48 -7.97
N GLY A 719 24.79 22.89 -6.85
CA GLY A 719 23.71 23.36 -5.98
C GLY A 719 23.97 22.97 -4.53
N TYR A 720 23.70 23.89 -3.60
CA TYR A 720 23.90 23.66 -2.17
C TYR A 720 25.33 23.17 -1.84
N GLU A 721 26.34 23.78 -2.50
CA GLU A 721 27.78 23.43 -2.39
C GLU A 721 28.12 22.01 -2.85
N SER A 722 27.23 21.34 -3.55
CA SER A 722 27.43 20.01 -4.13
C SER A 722 27.72 20.12 -5.61
N LEU A 723 28.91 19.71 -6.03
CA LEU A 723 29.29 19.56 -7.43
C LEU A 723 28.85 18.21 -7.94
N VAL A 724 28.09 18.21 -9.03
CA VAL A 724 27.64 17.01 -9.71
C VAL A 724 28.00 17.07 -11.18
N THR A 725 28.62 16.01 -11.66
CA THR A 725 28.96 15.86 -13.09
C THR A 725 28.39 14.58 -13.63
N LEU A 726 28.03 14.62 -14.90
CA LEU A 726 27.59 13.45 -15.67
C LEU A 726 28.36 13.42 -16.98
N SER A 727 29.19 12.41 -17.16
CA SER A 727 30.02 12.21 -18.33
C SER A 727 29.79 10.78 -18.86
N LYS A 728 29.25 10.65 -20.07
CA LYS A 728 28.76 9.37 -20.59
C LYS A 728 27.73 8.76 -19.60
N ASN A 729 28.05 7.61 -19.04
CA ASN A 729 27.22 6.93 -18.01
C ASN A 729 27.81 7.02 -16.59
N LYS A 730 28.82 7.85 -16.37
CA LYS A 730 29.43 8.08 -15.05
C LYS A 730 28.85 9.35 -14.43
N LEU A 731 28.00 9.18 -13.42
CA LEU A 731 27.51 10.25 -12.56
C LEU A 731 28.47 10.39 -11.37
N THR A 732 28.95 11.61 -11.09
CA THR A 732 29.80 11.85 -9.92
C THR A 732 29.12 12.89 -9.03
N ILE A 733 28.87 12.55 -7.77
CA ILE A 733 28.24 13.42 -6.76
C ILE A 733 29.26 13.71 -5.69
N LYS A 734 29.68 14.98 -5.51
CA LYS A 734 30.66 15.38 -4.51
C LYS A 734 31.97 14.53 -4.55
N GLY A 735 32.37 14.11 -5.75
CA GLY A 735 33.55 13.25 -5.94
C GLY A 735 33.25 11.74 -5.87
N ILE A 736 32.08 11.31 -5.44
CA ILE A 736 31.68 9.91 -5.40
C ILE A 736 31.21 9.46 -6.79
N PRO A 737 31.88 8.52 -7.47
CA PRO A 737 31.47 8.05 -8.79
C PRO A 737 30.39 6.98 -8.70
N ILE A 738 29.37 7.09 -9.56
CA ILE A 738 28.27 6.15 -9.73
C ILE A 738 28.20 5.75 -11.20
N THR A 739 28.32 4.47 -11.48
CA THR A 739 28.17 3.96 -12.85
C THR A 739 26.72 3.65 -13.12
N LEU A 740 26.11 4.38 -14.04
CA LEU A 740 24.75 4.15 -14.54
C LEU A 740 24.78 3.17 -15.72
N PRO A 741 23.65 2.51 -16.07
CA PRO A 741 23.52 1.84 -17.35
C PRO A 741 23.85 2.77 -18.52
N TYR A 742 24.20 2.21 -19.69
CA TYR A 742 24.33 3.04 -20.89
C TYR A 742 22.97 3.61 -21.28
N GLY A 743 22.90 4.89 -21.65
CA GLY A 743 21.66 5.57 -21.96
C GLY A 743 21.83 7.05 -22.26
N ASN A 744 20.73 7.73 -22.54
CA ASN A 744 20.67 9.16 -22.80
C ASN A 744 20.09 9.92 -21.61
N TYR A 745 20.97 10.39 -20.75
CA TYR A 745 20.59 11.01 -19.48
C TYR A 745 20.27 12.50 -19.59
N THR A 746 19.25 12.97 -18.91
CA THR A 746 18.98 14.39 -18.74
C THR A 746 20.07 15.06 -17.89
N LYS A 747 20.16 16.40 -17.94
CA LYS A 747 20.99 17.15 -17.01
C LYS A 747 20.53 16.86 -15.58
N PRO A 748 21.44 16.54 -14.63
CA PRO A 748 21.05 16.33 -13.25
C PRO A 748 20.34 17.54 -12.64
N GLU A 749 19.34 17.28 -11.82
CA GLU A 749 18.62 18.29 -11.03
C GLU A 749 18.95 18.10 -9.55
N VAL A 750 19.07 19.21 -8.81
CA VAL A 750 19.46 19.19 -7.39
C VAL A 750 18.34 19.78 -6.54
N PHE A 751 17.99 19.10 -5.46
CA PHE A 751 16.95 19.51 -4.53
C PHE A 751 17.45 19.39 -3.09
N LYS A 752 17.02 20.30 -2.21
CA LYS A 752 17.33 20.22 -0.78
C LYS A 752 16.06 20.26 0.04
N PHE A 753 15.90 19.29 0.92
CA PHE A 753 14.82 19.22 1.88
C PHE A 753 15.40 18.99 3.28
N ARG A 754 15.18 19.92 4.21
CA ARG A 754 15.87 19.95 5.50
C ARG A 754 17.39 19.89 5.32
N ASN A 755 18.04 18.83 5.81
CA ASN A 755 19.48 18.63 5.73
C ASN A 755 19.91 17.73 4.58
N THR A 756 19.00 17.02 3.93
CA THR A 756 19.31 16.06 2.85
C THR A 756 19.25 16.72 1.49
N ILE A 757 20.29 16.47 0.67
CA ILE A 757 20.36 16.90 -0.72
C ILE A 757 20.09 15.68 -1.61
N TYR A 758 19.20 15.87 -2.59
CA TYR A 758 18.80 14.85 -3.55
C TYR A 758 19.21 15.25 -4.96
N PHE A 759 19.59 14.26 -5.75
CA PHE A 759 19.98 14.42 -7.14
C PHE A 759 19.17 13.49 -8.02
N THR A 760 18.59 14.01 -9.10
CA THR A 760 17.82 13.18 -10.03
C THR A 760 18.31 13.38 -11.45
N THR A 761 18.34 12.30 -12.21
CA THR A 761 18.53 12.29 -13.66
C THR A 761 17.61 11.27 -14.27
N THR A 762 17.20 11.49 -15.51
CA THR A 762 16.33 10.59 -16.25
C THR A 762 17.07 10.05 -17.46
N ASP A 763 17.10 8.74 -17.60
CA ASP A 763 17.48 8.11 -18.86
C ASP A 763 16.26 8.15 -19.81
N LEU A 764 16.40 8.92 -20.88
CA LEU A 764 15.34 9.12 -21.88
C LEU A 764 15.20 7.93 -22.83
N GLU A 765 16.19 7.05 -22.90
CA GLU A 765 16.15 5.86 -23.74
C GLU A 765 15.42 4.71 -23.06
N SER A 766 15.80 4.42 -21.82
CA SER A 766 15.12 3.39 -21.00
C SER A 766 13.91 3.92 -20.22
N GLU A 767 13.62 5.22 -20.31
CA GLU A 767 12.50 5.90 -19.62
C GLU A 767 12.52 5.72 -18.10
N LYS A 768 13.71 5.80 -17.50
CA LYS A 768 13.94 5.58 -16.07
C LYS A 768 14.46 6.82 -15.36
N VAL A 769 13.80 7.22 -14.30
CA VAL A 769 14.20 8.31 -13.40
C VAL A 769 14.99 7.74 -12.25
N TYR A 770 16.22 8.18 -12.09
CA TYR A 770 17.09 7.85 -10.97
C TYR A 770 17.04 8.97 -9.93
N LEU A 771 17.08 8.59 -8.66
CA LEU A 771 17.15 9.52 -7.54
C LEU A 771 18.21 9.05 -6.53
N PHE A 772 19.14 9.96 -6.20
CA PHE A 772 20.27 9.70 -5.31
C PHE A 772 20.27 10.69 -4.16
N LYS A 773 20.84 10.29 -3.04
CA LYS A 773 21.27 11.18 -1.95
C LYS A 773 22.69 11.69 -2.20
N GLU A 774 23.16 12.60 -1.34
CA GLU A 774 24.50 13.21 -1.46
C GLU A 774 25.66 12.24 -1.18
N ASP A 775 25.42 11.13 -0.51
CA ASP A 775 26.36 10.03 -0.30
C ASP A 775 26.48 9.07 -1.50
N GLY A 776 25.70 9.32 -2.57
CA GLY A 776 25.68 8.48 -3.76
C GLY A 776 24.70 7.29 -3.67
N GLU A 777 24.06 7.08 -2.53
CA GLU A 777 23.04 6.01 -2.39
C GLU A 777 21.81 6.30 -3.24
N THR A 778 21.33 5.26 -3.93
CA THR A 778 20.03 5.32 -4.62
C THR A 778 18.92 5.31 -3.59
N VAL A 779 17.96 6.23 -3.74
CA VAL A 779 16.75 6.22 -2.89
C VAL A 779 15.96 4.95 -3.15
N GLU A 780 15.52 4.30 -2.09
CA GLU A 780 14.79 3.05 -2.15
C GLU A 780 13.56 3.12 -3.07
N GLY A 781 13.40 2.10 -3.91
CA GLY A 781 12.34 2.03 -4.92
C GLY A 781 12.65 2.70 -6.25
N PHE A 782 13.76 3.45 -6.37
CA PHE A 782 14.23 3.97 -7.66
C PHE A 782 15.18 2.98 -8.35
N PRO A 783 15.26 3.00 -9.71
CA PRO A 783 14.63 3.96 -10.62
C PRO A 783 13.14 3.71 -10.85
N VAL A 784 12.40 4.79 -11.13
CA VAL A 784 10.97 4.77 -11.51
C VAL A 784 10.79 5.16 -12.97
N TYR A 785 9.62 4.85 -13.54
CA TYR A 785 9.29 5.21 -14.91
C TYR A 785 9.10 6.73 -15.08
N GLY A 786 9.63 7.29 -16.16
CA GLY A 786 9.41 8.68 -16.55
C GLY A 786 10.18 9.07 -17.79
N THR A 787 9.57 9.91 -18.64
CA THR A 787 10.05 10.28 -19.99
C THR A 787 10.66 11.68 -20.07
N THR A 788 10.70 12.40 -18.95
CA THR A 788 11.23 13.78 -18.88
C THR A 788 12.15 13.95 -17.68
N SER A 789 12.82 15.10 -17.56
CA SER A 789 13.42 15.45 -16.27
C SER A 789 12.36 15.57 -15.19
N ALA A 790 12.68 15.02 -14.02
CA ALA A 790 11.78 15.01 -12.88
C ALA A 790 11.93 16.25 -12.00
N SER A 791 10.88 16.60 -11.27
CA SER A 791 10.90 17.67 -10.28
C SER A 791 10.44 17.14 -8.93
N LEU A 792 11.17 17.47 -7.86
CA LEU A 792 10.89 17.03 -6.51
C LEU A 792 10.20 18.12 -5.69
N SER A 793 9.35 17.67 -4.76
CA SER A 793 8.71 18.51 -3.76
C SER A 793 8.59 17.76 -2.43
N LYS A 794 8.39 18.48 -1.33
CA LYS A 794 8.02 17.91 -0.04
C LYS A 794 6.55 18.19 0.23
N SER A 795 5.79 17.15 0.59
CA SER A 795 4.41 17.31 1.06
C SER A 795 4.39 17.96 2.45
N LYS A 796 3.36 18.77 2.73
CA LYS A 796 3.18 19.33 4.06
C LYS A 796 2.56 18.32 5.03
N LYS A 797 1.79 17.36 4.51
CA LYS A 797 1.19 16.27 5.29
C LYS A 797 2.20 15.13 5.45
N GLY A 798 2.98 15.15 6.53
CA GLY A 798 3.97 14.12 6.82
C GLY A 798 5.34 14.36 6.18
N ASP A 799 6.27 13.42 6.38
CA ASP A 799 7.66 13.48 5.84
C ASP A 799 7.78 12.84 4.45
N GLN A 800 6.75 12.99 3.62
CA GLN A 800 6.76 12.44 2.26
C GLN A 800 7.33 13.44 1.25
N LEU A 801 8.17 12.92 0.36
CA LEU A 801 8.61 13.57 -0.85
C LEU A 801 7.70 13.17 -2.01
N GLU A 802 7.53 14.09 -2.94
CA GLU A 802 6.74 13.89 -4.15
C GLU A 802 7.58 14.22 -5.38
N LEU A 803 7.61 13.31 -6.33
CA LEU A 803 8.29 13.47 -7.61
C LEU A 803 7.26 13.56 -8.72
N VAL A 804 7.33 14.61 -9.55
CA VAL A 804 6.52 14.75 -10.75
C VAL A 804 7.39 14.62 -12.00
N VAL A 805 6.92 13.83 -12.96
CA VAL A 805 7.64 13.55 -14.20
C VAL A 805 6.63 13.34 -15.34
N GLY A 806 7.04 13.64 -16.57
CA GLY A 806 6.28 13.25 -17.75
C GLY A 806 6.24 11.74 -17.91
N SER A 807 5.11 11.25 -18.39
CA SER A 807 4.89 9.87 -18.79
C SER A 807 4.81 9.81 -20.31
N GLU A 808 3.97 8.93 -20.85
CA GLU A 808 3.69 8.93 -22.27
C GLU A 808 3.08 10.26 -22.73
N LYS A 809 3.04 10.42 -24.04
CA LYS A 809 2.77 11.67 -24.78
C LYS A 809 1.89 12.72 -24.10
N LYS A 810 0.81 12.30 -23.41
CA LYS A 810 -0.17 13.23 -22.78
C LYS A 810 -0.25 13.15 -21.25
N ASP A 811 0.55 12.30 -20.65
CA ASP A 811 0.38 11.95 -19.25
C ASP A 811 1.54 12.46 -18.39
N ILE A 812 1.24 12.73 -17.13
CA ILE A 812 2.19 13.11 -16.10
C ILE A 812 1.96 12.21 -14.90
N ILE A 813 3.01 11.64 -14.36
CA ILE A 813 2.95 10.80 -13.17
C ILE A 813 3.45 11.58 -11.95
N VAL A 814 2.78 11.37 -10.83
CA VAL A 814 3.26 11.81 -9.52
C VAL A 814 3.51 10.58 -8.65
N TYR A 815 4.74 10.46 -8.19
CA TYR A 815 5.17 9.48 -7.19
C TYR A 815 5.27 10.13 -5.82
N SER A 816 4.98 9.39 -4.76
CA SER A 816 5.23 9.79 -3.38
C SER A 816 6.04 8.71 -2.66
N PHE A 817 6.96 9.11 -1.81
CA PHE A 817 7.83 8.22 -1.04
C PHE A 817 8.26 8.90 0.26
N SER A 818 8.63 8.11 1.26
CA SER A 818 9.10 8.64 2.53
C SER A 818 10.52 9.22 2.38
N SER A 819 10.74 10.41 2.95
CA SER A 819 12.11 10.83 3.20
C SER A 819 12.61 9.98 4.38
N THR A 820 13.54 9.05 4.13
CA THR A 820 14.23 8.33 5.21
C THR A 820 15.12 9.33 5.96
N GLU A 821 14.55 10.03 6.91
CA GLU A 821 15.26 10.69 8.00
C GLU A 821 14.69 10.10 9.29
N ASN A 822 15.46 9.23 9.94
CA ASN A 822 15.33 8.96 11.37
C ASN A 822 15.84 10.17 12.15
#